data_82995690158c3092bfc25aaecd591e58
#
_entry.id   82995690158c3092bfc25aaecd591e58
#
_cell.length_a   1.000
_cell.length_b   1.000
_cell.length_c   1.000
_cell.angle_alpha   90.00
_cell.angle_beta   90.00
_cell.angle_gamma   90.00
#
_symmetry.space_group_name_H-M   'P 1'
#
loop_
_entity.id
_entity.type
_entity.pdbx_description
1 polymer ?
#
loop_
_entity_poly.entity_id
_entity_poly.type
_entity_poly.pdbx_seq_one_letter_code
_entity_poly.pdbx_strand_id
1 'polypeptide(L)'
;MSLPIPFLETVERLIPRERRFNDPLSTLAFGTDASFYRLIPKLVLRVESEDEVAAILSAAYHEQVPVTFRAAGTSLSGQAISDSVLLVLGDNWNGREIRADGAQIRLQPGVIGAQANAWLAPFGRKIGPDPASINACKIGGIVANNASGMCCGTAQNSYHTLAGLRLLLADGTRLDSEDPASVAAFRASHGELLERLAELGRETRANAELAAKIRHKYRLKNTTGLSLNALVDYDEPLDILTHLMVGSEGTLGFISAVTYDTVPEHPHKASALLVFPTVETCCTAVAVLKRQPVSAVELLDRRSLRSVENMQGMPEWVKSLSAGACALLIESRAASRTLLHEQLGRIMASIAEYPLEKQVDFSEDPAVYNQLWRIRKDTFPAVGAVRETGTTVIIEDVTFPVERLAEGVNRLIELFDKHRYDEAILFGHALEGNLHFVFTQGFDSPEQIARYSAFMDDVAHLVAVEYGGSLKAEHGTGRNMAPFVELEWGEDAYRLMWQLKRLLDPRGILNPGVVLSDDPQSHLKNLKPLPAADEIVDKCIECGFCEPVCPSRGLTLTPRQRIVLWRDIQAKKRAGVDTTALERDYRYQGIDTCAATGLCAQRCPVNINTGELIRKLRGADARHAGGATWLARNFAGAMRAARFALLAADAARRLLGAPLLARASHSLSQASGGRVPQWTPALPLPVRLAPPPAPLDDERPRVVYLAACVSRAMGPAFGDEEREPLLDKTRRLLEKAGYQVVFPDNLDNLCCGQPFASKGYAKQADDKRDELLAALLQASRGGLDPIYCDTSPCTLRLVQGLDDPRLQIHDPVKFIRSHLLDRLEFIPQDKPVAVHVTCSTQHLGESQALIDLVGRCTREVVIPEGIHCCGFAGDKGFTTPELNAHSLRSLKDAVQFCEEGVSTSRTCEIGLSEHGGIDYRGVVYLVDRVTQAKGAPR
;
A
#
# COMPACT_ATOMS: atom_id res chain seq x y z
N MET A 1 -34.40 -7.00 -1.59
CA MET A 1 -35.24 -5.89 -2.09
C MET A 1 -34.40 -5.01 -3.00
N SER A 2 -34.95 -4.48 -4.09
CA SER A 2 -34.32 -3.47 -4.94
C SER A 2 -34.19 -2.13 -4.19
N LEU A 3 -33.23 -1.29 -4.58
CA LEU A 3 -33.16 0.07 -4.06
C LEU A 3 -34.37 0.90 -4.51
N PRO A 4 -34.90 1.84 -3.69
CA PRO A 4 -36.00 2.71 -4.04
C PRO A 4 -35.73 3.57 -5.29
N ILE A 5 -36.70 3.74 -6.15
CA ILE A 5 -36.60 4.54 -7.38
C ILE A 5 -36.21 6.00 -7.09
N PRO A 6 -36.83 6.72 -6.12
CA PRO A 6 -36.44 8.11 -5.83
C PRO A 6 -34.99 8.26 -5.40
N PHE A 7 -34.47 7.28 -4.66
CA PHE A 7 -33.04 7.25 -4.30
C PHE A 7 -32.16 7.11 -5.55
N LEU A 8 -32.49 6.16 -6.44
CA LEU A 8 -31.74 5.93 -7.68
C LEU A 8 -31.77 7.16 -8.60
N GLU A 9 -32.90 7.82 -8.79
CA GLU A 9 -33.02 9.05 -9.57
C GLU A 9 -32.15 10.16 -9.02
N THR A 10 -32.06 10.29 -7.69
CA THR A 10 -31.18 11.26 -7.04
C THR A 10 -29.71 10.93 -7.29
N VAL A 11 -29.31 9.67 -7.14
CA VAL A 11 -27.96 9.21 -7.43
C VAL A 11 -27.58 9.43 -8.89
N GLU A 12 -28.50 9.16 -9.84
CA GLU A 12 -28.26 9.33 -11.27
C GLU A 12 -28.03 10.78 -11.70
N ARG A 13 -28.65 11.69 -11.00
CA ARG A 13 -28.48 13.13 -11.21
C ARG A 13 -27.17 13.66 -10.64
N LEU A 14 -26.71 13.08 -9.52
CA LEU A 14 -25.52 13.58 -8.77
C LEU A 14 -24.22 12.93 -9.22
N ILE A 15 -24.24 11.62 -9.46
CA ILE A 15 -23.02 10.83 -9.70
C ILE A 15 -22.98 10.40 -11.18
N PRO A 16 -21.93 10.76 -11.93
CA PRO A 16 -21.72 10.29 -13.30
C PRO A 16 -21.69 8.76 -13.42
N ARG A 17 -22.08 8.26 -14.60
CA ARG A 17 -22.20 6.82 -14.86
C ARG A 17 -20.93 6.02 -14.53
N GLU A 18 -19.77 6.55 -14.87
CA GLU A 18 -18.45 5.95 -14.65
C GLU A 18 -18.04 5.84 -13.18
N ARG A 19 -18.77 6.47 -12.28
CA ARG A 19 -18.57 6.41 -10.83
C ARG A 19 -19.68 5.64 -10.10
N ARG A 20 -20.62 5.01 -10.87
CA ARG A 20 -21.73 4.18 -10.35
C ARG A 20 -21.51 2.73 -10.80
N PHE A 21 -21.39 1.80 -9.85
CA PHE A 21 -21.12 0.40 -10.13
C PHE A 21 -22.25 -0.45 -9.55
N ASN A 22 -23.00 -1.10 -10.43
CA ASN A 22 -24.13 -1.97 -10.07
C ASN A 22 -24.14 -3.28 -10.87
N ASP A 23 -23.12 -3.51 -11.70
CA ASP A 23 -22.94 -4.75 -12.43
C ASP A 23 -22.34 -5.84 -11.51
N PRO A 24 -22.58 -7.14 -11.81
CA PRO A 24 -22.16 -8.25 -10.96
C PRO A 24 -20.64 -8.33 -10.74
N LEU A 25 -19.83 -7.94 -11.74
CA LEU A 25 -18.37 -7.98 -11.62
C LEU A 25 -17.90 -6.90 -10.65
N SER A 26 -18.35 -5.67 -10.83
CA SER A 26 -17.94 -4.54 -10.00
C SER A 26 -18.44 -4.67 -8.55
N THR A 27 -19.71 -5.06 -8.34
CA THR A 27 -20.26 -5.23 -6.99
C THR A 27 -19.53 -6.32 -6.21
N LEU A 28 -19.20 -7.44 -6.84
CA LEU A 28 -18.38 -8.48 -6.22
C LEU A 28 -16.96 -7.99 -5.91
N ALA A 29 -16.34 -7.23 -6.82
CA ALA A 29 -15.01 -6.64 -6.61
C ALA A 29 -14.94 -5.73 -5.38
N PHE A 30 -16.03 -5.06 -5.05
CA PHE A 30 -16.16 -4.23 -3.86
C PHE A 30 -16.76 -4.96 -2.64
N GLY A 31 -17.20 -6.19 -2.80
CA GLY A 31 -17.83 -7.00 -1.74
C GLY A 31 -16.86 -7.52 -0.67
N THR A 32 -15.61 -7.06 -0.65
CA THR A 32 -14.56 -7.53 0.26
C THR A 32 -13.79 -6.37 0.88
N ASP A 33 -13.29 -6.59 2.10
CA ASP A 33 -12.23 -5.79 2.75
C ASP A 33 -11.15 -6.74 3.30
N ALA A 34 -10.33 -6.32 4.24
CA ALA A 34 -9.29 -7.19 4.82
C ALA A 34 -9.84 -8.21 5.83
N SER A 35 -11.10 -8.11 6.23
CA SER A 35 -11.74 -9.05 7.15
C SER A 35 -12.05 -10.40 6.48
N PHE A 36 -12.47 -11.34 7.27
CA PHE A 36 -12.97 -12.64 6.81
C PHE A 36 -14.48 -12.67 6.50
N TYR A 37 -15.07 -11.48 6.25
CA TYR A 37 -16.46 -11.31 5.83
C TYR A 37 -16.58 -10.93 4.36
N ARG A 38 -17.75 -11.24 3.76
CA ARG A 38 -18.11 -10.81 2.41
C ARG A 38 -19.57 -10.40 2.34
N LEU A 39 -19.82 -9.15 1.98
CA LEU A 39 -21.14 -8.60 1.69
C LEU A 39 -21.08 -7.93 0.31
N ILE A 40 -21.98 -8.33 -0.59
CA ILE A 40 -21.99 -7.81 -1.96
C ILE A 40 -22.97 -6.64 -2.02
N PRO A 41 -22.49 -5.40 -2.28
CA PRO A 41 -23.36 -4.23 -2.34
C PRO A 41 -24.28 -4.29 -3.58
N LYS A 42 -25.47 -3.71 -3.45
CA LYS A 42 -26.39 -3.51 -4.58
C LYS A 42 -25.91 -2.38 -5.48
N LEU A 43 -25.24 -1.40 -4.89
CA LEU A 43 -24.73 -0.22 -5.58
C LEU A 43 -23.44 0.27 -4.89
N VAL A 44 -22.43 0.53 -5.69
CA VAL A 44 -21.21 1.20 -5.23
C VAL A 44 -21.15 2.59 -5.88
N LEU A 45 -20.92 3.62 -5.07
CA LEU A 45 -20.78 5.00 -5.52
C LEU A 45 -19.39 5.51 -5.16
N ARG A 46 -18.62 5.92 -6.16
CA ARG A 46 -17.36 6.62 -5.93
C ARG A 46 -17.66 8.10 -5.78
N VAL A 47 -17.54 8.61 -4.56
CA VAL A 47 -17.85 9.99 -4.21
C VAL A 47 -16.58 10.85 -4.22
N GLU A 48 -16.67 12.06 -4.78
CA GLU A 48 -15.53 12.96 -4.98
C GLU A 48 -15.64 14.28 -4.20
N SER A 49 -16.79 14.54 -3.57
CA SER A 49 -17.01 15.75 -2.80
C SER A 49 -17.95 15.53 -1.62
N GLU A 50 -17.86 16.44 -0.64
CA GLU A 50 -18.77 16.46 0.50
C GLU A 50 -20.21 16.74 0.08
N ASP A 51 -20.41 17.56 -0.95
CA ASP A 51 -21.74 17.84 -1.48
C ASP A 51 -22.43 16.59 -2.02
N GLU A 52 -21.67 15.73 -2.72
CA GLU A 52 -22.18 14.44 -3.18
C GLU A 52 -22.58 13.54 -1.99
N VAL A 53 -21.75 13.45 -0.97
CA VAL A 53 -22.02 12.63 0.22
C VAL A 53 -23.24 13.16 0.97
N ALA A 54 -23.32 14.47 1.21
CA ALA A 54 -24.45 15.08 1.90
C ALA A 54 -25.79 14.83 1.18
N ALA A 55 -25.82 15.02 -0.14
CA ALA A 55 -27.02 14.80 -0.93
C ALA A 55 -27.44 13.32 -1.00
N ILE A 56 -26.46 12.40 -1.06
CA ILE A 56 -26.73 10.95 -1.03
C ILE A 56 -27.24 10.55 0.36
N LEU A 57 -26.64 11.05 1.45
CA LEU A 57 -27.11 10.77 2.81
C LEU A 57 -28.53 11.29 3.02
N SER A 58 -28.82 12.51 2.59
CA SER A 58 -30.19 13.05 2.69
C SER A 58 -31.21 12.19 1.93
N ALA A 59 -30.90 11.76 0.71
CA ALA A 59 -31.78 10.86 -0.04
C ALA A 59 -31.90 9.49 0.64
N ALA A 60 -30.80 8.92 1.14
CA ALA A 60 -30.77 7.66 1.84
C ALA A 60 -31.57 7.73 3.16
N TYR A 61 -31.48 8.84 3.88
CA TYR A 61 -32.25 9.09 5.09
C TYR A 61 -33.75 9.12 4.82
N HIS A 62 -34.20 9.84 3.76
CA HIS A 62 -35.62 9.89 3.40
C HIS A 62 -36.17 8.54 2.96
N GLU A 63 -35.41 7.79 2.17
CA GLU A 63 -35.81 6.51 1.59
C GLU A 63 -35.43 5.30 2.46
N GLN A 64 -34.84 5.52 3.63
CA GLN A 64 -34.36 4.48 4.57
C GLN A 64 -33.43 3.45 3.91
N VAL A 65 -32.50 3.93 3.11
CA VAL A 65 -31.49 3.11 2.41
C VAL A 65 -30.23 2.98 3.27
N PRO A 66 -29.82 1.77 3.64
CA PRO A 66 -28.56 1.57 4.37
C PRO A 66 -27.35 1.98 3.55
N VAL A 67 -26.42 2.70 4.19
CA VAL A 67 -25.19 3.23 3.60
C VAL A 67 -23.98 2.85 4.45
N THR A 68 -22.92 2.41 3.82
CA THR A 68 -21.62 2.14 4.43
C THR A 68 -20.53 2.96 3.74
N PHE A 69 -19.60 3.49 4.51
CA PHE A 69 -18.47 4.27 3.99
C PHE A 69 -17.21 3.40 3.88
N ARG A 70 -16.44 3.61 2.80
CA ARG A 70 -15.15 2.95 2.60
C ARG A 70 -14.07 3.95 2.23
N ALA A 71 -13.02 4.01 3.03
CA ALA A 71 -11.79 4.72 2.71
C ALA A 71 -10.82 3.82 1.92
N ALA A 72 -10.06 2.93 2.59
CA ALA A 72 -9.13 1.98 1.94
C ALA A 72 -9.61 0.52 1.95
N GLY A 73 -10.54 0.17 2.83
CA GLY A 73 -10.98 -1.22 3.00
C GLY A 73 -9.88 -2.14 3.55
N THR A 74 -9.09 -1.62 4.49
CA THR A 74 -8.07 -2.37 5.25
C THR A 74 -8.59 -2.88 6.58
N SER A 75 -9.88 -2.76 6.82
CA SER A 75 -10.59 -3.19 8.03
C SER A 75 -10.52 -4.69 8.24
N LEU A 76 -10.22 -5.14 9.47
CA LEU A 76 -10.08 -6.56 9.84
C LEU A 76 -11.36 -7.17 10.43
N SER A 77 -12.34 -6.35 10.80
CA SER A 77 -13.57 -6.77 11.49
C SER A 77 -14.87 -6.55 10.69
N GLY A 78 -14.78 -6.29 9.36
CA GLY A 78 -15.93 -6.19 8.46
C GLY A 78 -16.68 -4.85 8.52
N GLN A 79 -16.01 -3.75 8.90
CA GLN A 79 -16.63 -2.41 8.98
C GLN A 79 -16.90 -1.79 7.61
N ALA A 80 -16.11 -2.14 6.58
CA ALA A 80 -16.06 -1.43 5.30
C ALA A 80 -16.72 -2.21 4.14
N ILE A 81 -17.70 -3.05 4.44
CA ILE A 81 -18.48 -3.82 3.47
C ILE A 81 -19.98 -3.63 3.69
N SER A 82 -20.78 -3.79 2.64
CA SER A 82 -22.23 -3.55 2.66
C SER A 82 -22.96 -4.54 1.76
N ASP A 83 -24.21 -4.83 2.09
CA ASP A 83 -25.16 -5.52 1.24
C ASP A 83 -26.20 -4.56 0.61
N SER A 84 -26.01 -3.25 0.80
CA SER A 84 -26.88 -2.19 0.28
C SER A 84 -26.06 -1.19 -0.55
N VAL A 85 -25.85 0.03 -0.07
CA VAL A 85 -25.07 1.06 -0.78
C VAL A 85 -23.71 1.23 -0.11
N LEU A 86 -22.65 1.15 -0.92
CA LEU A 86 -21.27 1.37 -0.49
C LEU A 86 -20.74 2.68 -1.08
N LEU A 87 -20.44 3.67 -0.25
CA LEU A 87 -19.79 4.91 -0.64
C LEU A 87 -18.27 4.75 -0.54
N VAL A 88 -17.57 4.82 -1.65
CA VAL A 88 -16.11 4.70 -1.73
C VAL A 88 -15.50 6.06 -2.01
N LEU A 89 -14.53 6.47 -1.22
CA LEU A 89 -13.82 7.74 -1.42
C LEU A 89 -13.00 7.70 -2.71
N GLY A 90 -13.27 8.66 -3.60
CA GLY A 90 -12.51 8.88 -4.82
C GLY A 90 -11.18 9.60 -4.56
N ASP A 91 -10.56 10.09 -5.63
CA ASP A 91 -9.20 10.63 -5.57
C ASP A 91 -9.14 12.10 -5.12
N ASN A 92 -10.26 12.83 -5.18
CA ASN A 92 -10.30 14.25 -4.80
C ASN A 92 -10.25 14.48 -3.28
N TRP A 93 -10.41 13.45 -2.47
CA TRP A 93 -10.33 13.51 -1.01
C TRP A 93 -8.89 13.50 -0.48
N ASN A 94 -8.02 14.34 -1.05
CA ASN A 94 -6.59 14.36 -0.75
C ASN A 94 -6.11 15.72 -0.19
N GLY A 95 -7.02 16.61 0.18
CA GLY A 95 -6.71 17.92 0.71
C GLY A 95 -5.95 17.87 2.02
N ARG A 96 -5.02 18.84 2.19
CA ARG A 96 -4.22 19.03 3.39
C ARG A 96 -4.02 20.50 3.69
N GLU A 97 -3.87 20.82 4.95
CA GLU A 97 -3.43 22.14 5.43
C GLU A 97 -2.53 21.95 6.66
N ILE A 98 -1.27 22.37 6.55
CA ILE A 98 -0.31 22.35 7.65
C ILE A 98 -0.35 23.70 8.32
N ARG A 99 -0.48 23.73 9.66
CA ARG A 99 -0.63 24.93 10.47
C ARG A 99 0.43 24.98 11.57
N ALA A 100 0.73 26.18 12.07
CA ALA A 100 1.61 26.40 13.21
C ALA A 100 2.95 25.64 13.10
N ASP A 101 3.65 25.80 11.97
CA ASP A 101 4.94 25.15 11.70
C ASP A 101 4.92 23.63 11.94
N GLY A 102 3.86 22.99 11.47
CA GLY A 102 3.68 21.55 11.58
C GLY A 102 3.07 21.07 12.89
N ALA A 103 2.78 21.96 13.87
CA ALA A 103 2.15 21.56 15.13
C ALA A 103 0.73 21.02 14.93
N GLN A 104 0.05 21.43 13.87
CA GLN A 104 -1.25 20.91 13.48
C GLN A 104 -1.27 20.58 11.99
N ILE A 105 -2.09 19.60 11.63
CA ILE A 105 -2.39 19.25 10.24
C ILE A 105 -3.88 18.95 10.08
N ARG A 106 -4.52 19.64 9.13
CA ARG A 106 -5.89 19.34 8.72
C ARG A 106 -5.85 18.47 7.47
N LEU A 107 -6.59 17.36 7.47
CA LEU A 107 -6.53 16.31 6.46
C LEU A 107 -7.94 15.91 6.01
N GLN A 108 -8.11 15.70 4.71
CA GLN A 108 -9.29 15.03 4.18
C GLN A 108 -9.18 13.50 4.32
N PRO A 109 -10.32 12.78 4.37
CA PRO A 109 -10.36 11.36 4.72
C PRO A 109 -9.72 10.41 3.70
N GLY A 110 -9.46 10.87 2.48
CA GLY A 110 -8.82 10.07 1.43
C GLY A 110 -7.29 10.04 1.46
N VAL A 111 -6.64 10.90 2.27
CA VAL A 111 -5.18 10.94 2.45
C VAL A 111 -4.70 9.63 3.08
N ILE A 112 -3.60 9.06 2.57
CA ILE A 112 -2.94 7.90 3.18
C ILE A 112 -2.12 8.37 4.38
N GLY A 113 -2.18 7.64 5.52
CA GLY A 113 -1.49 8.07 6.74
C GLY A 113 0.01 8.33 6.55
N ALA A 114 0.71 7.48 5.79
CA ALA A 114 2.12 7.68 5.48
C ALA A 114 2.41 8.95 4.66
N GLN A 115 1.46 9.41 3.83
CA GLN A 115 1.60 10.69 3.11
C GLN A 115 1.54 11.87 4.08
N ALA A 116 0.63 11.85 5.06
CA ALA A 116 0.56 12.87 6.10
C ALA A 116 1.91 12.97 6.84
N ASN A 117 2.51 11.84 7.21
CA ASN A 117 3.83 11.81 7.85
C ASN A 117 4.95 12.32 6.94
N ALA A 118 4.91 12.01 5.65
CA ALA A 118 5.90 12.53 4.70
C ALA A 118 5.83 14.08 4.59
N TRP A 119 4.64 14.66 4.64
CA TRP A 119 4.46 16.12 4.63
C TRP A 119 4.90 16.79 5.93
N LEU A 120 4.80 16.09 7.07
CA LEU A 120 5.23 16.59 8.38
C LEU A 120 6.72 16.37 8.66
N ALA A 121 7.38 15.47 7.92
CA ALA A 121 8.79 15.14 8.13
C ALA A 121 9.75 16.36 8.07
N PRO A 122 9.58 17.37 7.17
CA PRO A 122 10.40 18.57 7.17
C PRO A 122 10.31 19.39 8.47
N PHE A 123 9.24 19.23 9.24
CA PHE A 123 9.02 19.87 10.54
C PHE A 123 9.48 19.00 11.72
N GLY A 124 10.06 17.81 11.46
CA GLY A 124 10.43 16.85 12.50
C GLY A 124 9.21 16.30 13.27
N ARG A 125 8.07 16.18 12.61
CA ARG A 125 6.80 15.80 13.22
C ARG A 125 6.09 14.71 12.42
N LYS A 126 5.08 14.10 13.04
CA LYS A 126 4.17 13.12 12.42
C LYS A 126 2.76 13.22 13.03
N ILE A 127 1.77 12.54 12.43
CA ILE A 127 0.48 12.30 13.10
C ILE A 127 0.68 11.32 14.26
N GLY A 128 -0.15 11.43 15.30
CA GLY A 128 -0.09 10.55 16.46
C GLY A 128 -0.38 9.09 16.15
N PRO A 129 -1.51 8.74 15.52
CA PRO A 129 -1.85 7.35 15.22
C PRO A 129 -0.88 6.71 14.21
N ASP A 130 -0.36 5.51 14.54
CA ASP A 130 0.65 4.79 13.76
C ASP A 130 0.28 3.32 13.45
N PRO A 131 -0.92 3.04 12.89
CA PRO A 131 -1.34 1.69 12.62
C PRO A 131 -0.38 0.94 11.69
N ALA A 132 -0.27 -0.38 11.84
CA ALA A 132 0.61 -1.21 11.01
C ALA A 132 0.31 -1.05 9.49
N SER A 133 -0.91 -0.70 9.14
CA SER A 133 -1.36 -0.44 7.76
C SER A 133 -1.09 1.00 7.28
N ILE A 134 -0.33 1.84 7.99
CA ILE A 134 -0.13 3.28 7.72
C ILE A 134 0.22 3.61 6.26
N ASN A 135 0.88 2.70 5.55
CA ASN A 135 1.24 2.83 4.14
C ASN A 135 0.08 2.56 3.16
N ALA A 136 -1.07 2.13 3.64
CA ALA A 136 -2.23 1.76 2.82
C ALA A 136 -3.55 2.33 3.35
N CYS A 137 -3.73 2.42 4.67
CA CYS A 137 -4.94 2.97 5.27
C CYS A 137 -5.04 4.48 5.06
N LYS A 138 -6.27 4.95 5.00
CA LYS A 138 -6.60 6.36 4.79
C LYS A 138 -7.08 7.01 6.09
N ILE A 139 -6.86 8.32 6.21
CA ILE A 139 -7.18 9.12 7.40
C ILE A 139 -8.62 8.91 7.88
N GLY A 140 -9.61 8.89 6.98
CA GLY A 140 -11.01 8.66 7.38
C GLY A 140 -11.23 7.33 8.09
N GLY A 141 -10.52 6.26 7.64
CA GLY A 141 -10.54 4.97 8.32
C GLY A 141 -9.76 4.97 9.64
N ILE A 142 -8.62 5.68 9.71
CA ILE A 142 -7.82 5.82 10.94
C ILE A 142 -8.66 6.46 12.05
N VAL A 143 -9.34 7.57 11.75
CA VAL A 143 -10.20 8.28 12.73
C VAL A 143 -11.42 7.45 13.09
N ALA A 144 -12.17 6.98 12.07
CA ALA A 144 -13.40 6.23 12.31
C ALA A 144 -13.19 4.93 13.10
N ASN A 145 -11.98 4.37 13.07
CA ASN A 145 -11.61 3.18 13.83
C ASN A 145 -10.87 3.50 15.14
N ASN A 146 -10.50 4.76 15.37
CA ASN A 146 -9.54 5.15 16.41
C ASN A 146 -8.27 4.27 16.37
N ALA A 147 -7.77 4.03 15.15
CA ALA A 147 -6.66 3.11 14.92
C ALA A 147 -5.40 3.58 15.63
N SER A 148 -4.71 2.66 16.25
CA SER A 148 -3.45 2.90 16.94
C SER A 148 -2.38 1.90 16.44
N GLY A 149 -1.21 1.92 17.04
CA GLY A 149 -0.12 1.03 16.66
C GLY A 149 0.89 0.87 17.79
N MET A 150 2.14 0.62 17.43
CA MET A 150 3.20 0.22 18.35
C MET A 150 3.69 1.35 19.28
N CYS A 151 3.69 2.60 18.78
CA CYS A 151 4.31 3.72 19.50
C CYS A 151 3.30 4.72 20.04
N CYS A 152 2.11 4.84 19.44
CA CYS A 152 1.15 5.87 19.83
C CYS A 152 0.47 5.57 21.19
N GLY A 153 0.40 4.32 21.60
CA GLY A 153 -0.32 3.92 22.80
C GLY A 153 -1.77 4.44 22.83
N THR A 154 -2.26 4.76 24.02
CA THR A 154 -3.53 5.48 24.18
C THR A 154 -3.37 6.99 24.07
N ALA A 155 -2.18 7.52 24.42
CA ALA A 155 -1.93 8.96 24.53
C ALA A 155 -1.86 9.71 23.19
N GLN A 156 -1.54 9.04 22.11
CA GLN A 156 -1.32 9.65 20.79
C GLN A 156 -2.25 9.08 19.71
N ASN A 157 -3.31 8.39 20.08
CA ASN A 157 -4.33 7.92 19.15
C ASN A 157 -5.18 9.08 18.59
N SER A 158 -6.09 8.78 17.65
CA SER A 158 -6.94 9.80 17.04
C SER A 158 -7.80 10.56 18.04
N TYR A 159 -8.26 9.90 19.11
CA TYR A 159 -9.09 10.51 20.13
C TYR A 159 -8.36 11.61 20.91
N HIS A 160 -7.12 11.35 21.34
CA HIS A 160 -6.35 12.28 22.16
C HIS A 160 -5.58 13.33 21.35
N THR A 161 -5.44 13.15 20.03
CA THR A 161 -4.79 14.13 19.15
C THR A 161 -5.78 14.91 18.28
N LEU A 162 -7.08 14.73 18.50
CA LEU A 162 -8.12 15.46 17.78
C LEU A 162 -8.14 16.93 18.21
N ALA A 163 -7.89 17.84 17.27
CA ALA A 163 -8.01 19.29 17.46
C ALA A 163 -9.30 19.85 16.82
N GLY A 164 -9.82 19.21 15.78
CA GLY A 164 -11.05 19.60 15.11
C GLY A 164 -11.57 18.56 14.15
N LEU A 165 -12.87 18.59 13.87
CA LEU A 165 -13.53 17.64 13.00
C LEU A 165 -14.56 18.32 12.10
N ARG A 166 -14.62 17.92 10.85
CA ARG A 166 -15.71 18.23 9.93
C ARG A 166 -16.45 16.95 9.60
N LEU A 167 -17.78 16.96 9.75
CA LEU A 167 -18.60 15.76 9.66
C LEU A 167 -19.95 16.02 8.99
N LEU A 168 -20.60 14.93 8.57
CA LEU A 168 -21.97 14.88 8.09
C LEU A 168 -22.78 13.92 8.96
N LEU A 169 -23.95 14.33 9.42
CA LEU A 169 -24.92 13.46 10.08
C LEU A 169 -25.68 12.58 9.07
N ALA A 170 -26.49 11.66 9.58
CA ALA A 170 -27.27 10.71 8.78
C ALA A 170 -28.22 11.37 7.77
N ASP A 171 -28.74 12.54 8.07
CA ASP A 171 -29.63 13.33 7.22
C ASP A 171 -28.91 14.22 6.20
N GLY A 172 -27.55 14.22 6.20
CA GLY A 172 -26.70 15.06 5.37
C GLY A 172 -26.36 16.43 5.96
N THR A 173 -26.77 16.72 7.20
CA THR A 173 -26.40 17.97 7.89
C THR A 173 -24.92 18.03 8.17
N ARG A 174 -24.31 19.20 7.92
CA ARG A 174 -22.86 19.44 8.05
C ARG A 174 -22.53 20.15 9.35
N LEU A 175 -21.38 19.77 9.91
CA LEU A 175 -20.75 20.49 11.01
C LEU A 175 -19.25 20.55 10.75
N ASP A 176 -18.67 21.75 10.84
CA ASP A 176 -17.23 21.98 10.97
C ASP A 176 -16.99 22.60 12.34
N SER A 177 -16.36 21.85 13.24
CA SER A 177 -16.14 22.29 14.63
C SER A 177 -15.16 23.45 14.76
N GLU A 178 -14.35 23.71 13.72
CA GLU A 178 -13.38 24.80 13.67
C GLU A 178 -13.94 26.07 13.00
N ASP A 179 -15.12 26.01 12.36
CA ASP A 179 -15.77 27.16 11.72
C ASP A 179 -16.89 27.71 12.60
N PRO A 180 -16.73 28.90 13.19
CA PRO A 180 -17.76 29.51 14.04
C PRO A 180 -19.13 29.68 13.36
N ALA A 181 -19.15 29.93 12.04
CA ALA A 181 -20.41 30.07 11.30
C ALA A 181 -21.12 28.72 11.18
N SER A 182 -20.39 27.66 10.89
CA SER A 182 -20.89 26.28 10.86
C SER A 182 -21.42 25.86 12.24
N VAL A 183 -20.68 26.14 13.29
CA VAL A 183 -21.08 25.85 14.68
C VAL A 183 -22.38 26.61 15.04
N ALA A 184 -22.49 27.89 14.71
CA ALA A 184 -23.69 28.68 14.98
C ALA A 184 -24.91 28.14 14.24
N ALA A 185 -24.76 27.79 12.96
CA ALA A 185 -25.81 27.20 12.14
C ALA A 185 -26.24 25.82 12.68
N PHE A 186 -25.29 25.00 13.09
CA PHE A 186 -25.58 23.68 13.66
C PHE A 186 -26.30 23.78 15.02
N ARG A 187 -25.87 24.70 15.90
CA ARG A 187 -26.57 24.97 17.17
C ARG A 187 -28.01 25.44 16.94
N ALA A 188 -28.26 26.23 15.90
CA ALA A 188 -29.58 26.71 15.57
C ALA A 188 -30.52 25.61 15.04
N SER A 189 -29.98 24.67 14.26
CA SER A 189 -30.76 23.59 13.62
C SER A 189 -30.84 22.30 14.46
N HIS A 190 -29.83 22.00 15.28
CA HIS A 190 -29.67 20.77 16.04
C HIS A 190 -29.49 21.02 17.56
N GLY A 191 -30.06 22.10 18.08
CA GLY A 191 -29.98 22.46 19.50
C GLY A 191 -30.48 21.38 20.43
N GLU A 192 -31.59 20.73 20.09
CA GLU A 192 -32.16 19.63 20.87
C GLU A 192 -31.26 18.41 20.94
N LEU A 193 -30.57 18.07 19.82
CA LEU A 193 -29.59 17.01 19.77
C LEU A 193 -28.40 17.30 20.70
N LEU A 194 -27.88 18.53 20.66
CA LEU A 194 -26.77 18.97 21.51
C LEU A 194 -27.17 18.98 22.99
N GLU A 195 -28.38 19.44 23.29
CA GLU A 195 -28.90 19.43 24.65
C GLU A 195 -29.03 18.01 25.20
N ARG A 196 -29.54 17.06 24.38
CA ARG A 196 -29.65 15.66 24.78
C ARG A 196 -28.27 15.01 24.98
N LEU A 197 -27.26 15.34 24.14
CA LEU A 197 -25.89 14.89 24.36
C LEU A 197 -25.30 15.42 25.67
N ALA A 198 -25.50 16.70 25.96
CA ALA A 198 -25.07 17.30 27.21
C ALA A 198 -25.76 16.64 28.43
N GLU A 199 -27.04 16.32 28.29
CA GLU A 199 -27.82 15.62 29.34
C GLU A 199 -27.26 14.21 29.55
N LEU A 200 -27.04 13.42 28.48
CA LEU A 200 -26.45 12.09 28.57
C LEU A 200 -25.06 12.15 29.23
N GLY A 201 -24.25 13.17 28.90
CA GLY A 201 -22.98 13.40 29.58
C GLY A 201 -23.12 13.63 31.06
N ARG A 202 -24.07 14.52 31.48
CA ARG A 202 -24.36 14.77 32.91
C ARG A 202 -24.87 13.51 33.61
N GLU A 203 -25.81 12.78 33.02
CA GLU A 203 -26.36 11.52 33.55
C GLU A 203 -25.23 10.48 33.74
N THR A 204 -24.35 10.33 32.72
CA THR A 204 -23.23 9.39 32.78
C THR A 204 -22.22 9.73 33.88
N ARG A 205 -21.87 11.02 34.03
CA ARG A 205 -20.95 11.47 35.08
C ARG A 205 -21.58 11.37 36.49
N ALA A 206 -22.89 11.55 36.59
CA ALA A 206 -23.62 11.39 37.85
C ALA A 206 -23.74 9.92 38.30
N ASN A 207 -23.71 8.98 37.35
CA ASN A 207 -23.64 7.55 37.66
C ASN A 207 -22.18 7.16 37.96
N ALA A 208 -21.83 7.19 39.25
CA ALA A 208 -20.43 6.97 39.68
C ALA A 208 -19.85 5.62 39.25
N GLU A 209 -20.65 4.57 39.20
CA GLU A 209 -20.25 3.23 38.82
C GLU A 209 -19.94 3.17 37.32
N LEU A 210 -20.88 3.65 36.51
CA LEU A 210 -20.71 3.69 35.05
C LEU A 210 -19.53 4.58 34.66
N ALA A 211 -19.39 5.77 35.24
CA ALA A 211 -18.28 6.67 34.99
C ALA A 211 -16.92 6.07 35.39
N ALA A 212 -16.86 5.35 36.51
CA ALA A 212 -15.65 4.65 36.95
C ALA A 212 -15.28 3.51 35.96
N LYS A 213 -16.27 2.74 35.51
CA LYS A 213 -16.10 1.68 34.52
C LYS A 213 -15.58 2.25 33.20
N ILE A 214 -16.17 3.34 32.68
CA ILE A 214 -15.74 4.00 31.45
C ILE A 214 -14.28 4.44 31.59
N ARG A 215 -13.93 5.17 32.65
CA ARG A 215 -12.54 5.62 32.89
C ARG A 215 -11.57 4.45 33.01
N HIS A 216 -11.96 3.33 33.61
CA HIS A 216 -11.13 2.15 33.72
C HIS A 216 -10.85 1.53 32.35
N LYS A 217 -11.90 1.33 31.53
CA LYS A 217 -11.81 0.72 30.21
C LYS A 217 -10.92 1.54 29.24
N TYR A 218 -10.96 2.87 29.29
CA TYR A 218 -10.15 3.71 28.42
C TYR A 218 -8.73 4.02 28.95
N ARG A 219 -8.34 3.44 30.11
CA ARG A 219 -6.91 3.29 30.47
C ARG A 219 -6.22 2.19 29.67
N LEU A 220 -7.00 1.23 29.17
CA LEU A 220 -6.57 0.20 28.24
C LEU A 220 -6.73 0.72 26.81
N LYS A 221 -5.98 0.16 25.86
CA LYS A 221 -6.38 0.27 24.46
C LYS A 221 -7.74 -0.38 24.29
N ASN A 222 -8.73 0.36 23.84
CA ASN A 222 -10.11 -0.11 23.69
C ASN A 222 -10.79 0.55 22.50
N THR A 223 -11.26 -0.27 21.57
CA THR A 223 -12.12 0.10 20.44
C THR A 223 -13.38 -0.77 20.40
N THR A 224 -13.74 -1.41 21.52
CA THR A 224 -14.98 -2.17 21.67
C THR A 224 -16.14 -1.22 21.97
N GLY A 225 -17.13 -1.18 21.10
CA GLY A 225 -18.29 -0.28 21.25
C GLY A 225 -18.00 1.15 20.77
N LEU A 226 -18.79 2.10 21.23
CA LEU A 226 -18.63 3.53 20.96
C LEU A 226 -17.72 4.19 21.99
N SER A 227 -17.09 5.31 21.64
CA SER A 227 -16.20 6.09 22.51
C SER A 227 -16.94 6.77 23.64
N LEU A 228 -17.47 6.00 24.61
CA LEU A 228 -18.23 6.50 25.77
C LEU A 228 -17.43 7.44 26.67
N ASN A 229 -16.11 7.38 26.63
CA ASN A 229 -15.25 8.32 27.34
C ASN A 229 -15.53 9.78 26.96
N ALA A 230 -16.02 10.08 25.77
CA ALA A 230 -16.45 11.41 25.36
C ALA A 230 -17.50 12.03 26.30
N LEU A 231 -18.41 11.20 26.88
CA LEU A 231 -19.42 11.64 27.82
C LEU A 231 -18.88 11.93 29.23
N VAL A 232 -17.68 11.43 29.52
CA VAL A 232 -17.02 11.56 30.83
C VAL A 232 -15.90 12.61 30.78
N ASP A 233 -15.22 12.72 29.65
CA ASP A 233 -14.04 13.59 29.49
C ASP A 233 -14.44 15.04 29.16
N TYR A 234 -15.61 15.26 28.51
CA TYR A 234 -16.05 16.57 28.02
C TYR A 234 -17.39 16.99 28.58
N ASP A 235 -17.53 18.30 28.84
CA ASP A 235 -18.79 18.94 29.26
C ASP A 235 -19.51 19.62 28.09
N GLU A 236 -18.77 20.16 27.13
CA GLU A 236 -19.31 20.83 25.96
C GLU A 236 -19.88 19.82 24.96
N PRO A 237 -21.14 19.89 24.54
CA PRO A 237 -21.78 18.90 23.69
C PRO A 237 -21.17 18.78 22.28
N LEU A 238 -20.53 19.82 21.78
CA LEU A 238 -19.79 19.74 20.49
C LEU A 238 -18.53 18.90 20.63
N ASP A 239 -17.81 19.03 21.75
CA ASP A 239 -16.62 18.21 22.03
C ASP A 239 -17.03 16.75 22.24
N ILE A 240 -18.14 16.51 22.93
CA ILE A 240 -18.74 15.18 23.07
C ILE A 240 -19.03 14.60 21.68
N LEU A 241 -19.73 15.36 20.81
CA LEU A 241 -20.11 14.91 19.46
C LEU A 241 -18.88 14.57 18.60
N THR A 242 -17.89 15.45 18.56
CA THR A 242 -16.69 15.23 17.71
C THR A 242 -15.87 14.04 18.17
N HIS A 243 -15.74 13.82 19.49
CA HIS A 243 -15.01 12.68 20.04
C HIS A 243 -15.78 11.36 19.95
N LEU A 244 -17.13 11.38 19.96
CA LEU A 244 -17.96 10.22 19.66
C LEU A 244 -17.80 9.73 18.21
N MET A 245 -17.45 10.61 17.25
CA MET A 245 -17.19 10.21 15.87
C MET A 245 -15.90 9.39 15.75
N VAL A 246 -14.93 9.60 16.63
CA VAL A 246 -13.68 8.82 16.68
C VAL A 246 -13.99 7.41 17.22
N GLY A 247 -13.69 6.38 16.44
CA GLY A 247 -14.03 5.00 16.80
C GLY A 247 -15.48 4.59 16.50
N SER A 248 -16.27 5.44 15.84
CA SER A 248 -17.67 5.14 15.49
C SER A 248 -17.84 4.19 14.29
N GLU A 249 -16.77 3.90 13.55
CA GLU A 249 -16.77 3.03 12.38
C GLU A 249 -17.83 3.39 11.32
N GLY A 250 -18.12 4.71 11.22
CA GLY A 250 -19.12 5.23 10.28
C GLY A 250 -20.57 4.90 10.66
N THR A 251 -20.84 4.53 11.91
CA THR A 251 -22.20 4.24 12.39
C THR A 251 -22.94 5.48 12.90
N LEU A 252 -22.22 6.57 13.20
CA LEU A 252 -22.78 7.81 13.73
C LEU A 252 -22.77 8.98 12.74
N GLY A 253 -21.91 8.93 11.73
CA GLY A 253 -21.78 9.99 10.73
C GLY A 253 -20.65 9.71 9.75
N PHE A 254 -20.48 10.63 8.79
CA PHE A 254 -19.35 10.63 7.85
C PHE A 254 -18.35 11.71 8.25
N ILE A 255 -17.07 11.36 8.31
CA ILE A 255 -15.97 12.29 8.61
C ILE A 255 -15.40 12.83 7.30
N SER A 256 -15.54 14.13 7.05
CA SER A 256 -15.09 14.78 5.82
C SER A 256 -13.75 15.53 5.95
N ALA A 257 -13.35 15.90 7.17
CA ALA A 257 -11.99 16.35 7.48
C ALA A 257 -11.68 16.15 8.97
N VAL A 258 -10.41 16.00 9.30
CA VAL A 258 -9.90 15.96 10.68
C VAL A 258 -8.70 16.88 10.81
N THR A 259 -8.61 17.60 11.90
CA THR A 259 -7.43 18.34 12.33
C THR A 259 -6.79 17.59 13.49
N TYR A 260 -5.54 17.20 13.32
CA TYR A 260 -4.72 16.58 14.36
C TYR A 260 -3.72 17.56 14.96
N ASP A 261 -3.58 17.54 16.27
CA ASP A 261 -2.32 17.93 16.90
C ASP A 261 -1.26 16.89 16.55
N THR A 262 -0.13 17.33 16.03
CA THR A 262 0.94 16.44 15.59
C THR A 262 1.90 16.13 16.74
N VAL A 263 2.66 15.06 16.63
CA VAL A 263 3.63 14.65 17.63
C VAL A 263 5.07 14.74 17.09
N PRO A 264 6.09 14.98 17.94
CA PRO A 264 7.48 14.97 17.50
C PRO A 264 7.90 13.62 16.93
N GLU A 265 8.64 13.62 15.82
CA GLU A 265 9.37 12.44 15.34
C GLU A 265 10.84 12.57 15.76
N HIS A 266 11.25 11.80 16.75
CA HIS A 266 12.60 11.86 17.28
C HIS A 266 13.62 11.23 16.32
N PRO A 267 14.71 11.93 15.97
CA PRO A 267 15.65 11.47 14.95
C PRO A 267 16.59 10.35 15.42
N HIS A 268 16.82 10.25 16.73
CA HIS A 268 17.73 9.27 17.31
C HIS A 268 16.91 8.12 17.90
N LYS A 269 17.19 6.89 17.45
CA LYS A 269 16.51 5.69 17.94
C LYS A 269 17.48 4.52 18.05
N ALA A 270 17.18 3.62 18.98
CA ALA A 270 17.87 2.36 19.12
C ALA A 270 16.88 1.25 19.45
N SER A 271 17.13 0.04 18.98
CA SER A 271 16.32 -1.13 19.27
C SER A 271 17.17 -2.28 19.78
N ALA A 272 16.60 -3.06 20.71
CA ALA A 272 17.19 -4.27 21.30
C ALA A 272 16.19 -5.43 21.24
N LEU A 273 16.68 -6.67 21.25
CA LEU A 273 15.84 -7.86 21.38
C LEU A 273 16.32 -8.69 22.58
N LEU A 274 15.44 -8.86 23.55
CA LEU A 274 15.71 -9.60 24.76
C LEU A 274 14.81 -10.84 24.80
N VAL A 275 15.40 -12.01 24.96
CA VAL A 275 14.67 -13.28 25.05
C VAL A 275 14.72 -13.78 26.46
N PHE A 276 13.57 -14.00 27.05
CA PHE A 276 13.37 -14.52 28.41
C PHE A 276 13.03 -16.01 28.35
N PRO A 277 13.40 -16.80 29.41
CA PRO A 277 13.15 -18.24 29.42
C PRO A 277 11.67 -18.62 29.56
N THR A 278 10.84 -17.72 30.09
CA THR A 278 9.39 -17.96 30.27
C THR A 278 8.56 -16.72 30.01
N VAL A 279 7.28 -16.94 29.71
CA VAL A 279 6.27 -15.87 29.53
C VAL A 279 6.13 -15.01 30.77
N GLU A 280 6.14 -15.63 31.96
CA GLU A 280 6.02 -14.93 33.26
C GLU A 280 7.15 -13.92 33.46
N THR A 281 8.39 -14.36 33.25
CA THR A 281 9.58 -13.50 33.39
C THR A 281 9.52 -12.37 32.38
N CYS A 282 9.13 -12.66 31.12
CA CYS A 282 8.98 -11.71 30.06
C CYS A 282 7.95 -10.62 30.39
N CYS A 283 6.73 -11.01 30.82
CA CYS A 283 5.66 -10.08 31.14
C CYS A 283 5.92 -9.29 32.43
N THR A 284 6.62 -9.86 33.41
CA THR A 284 7.04 -9.11 34.61
C THR A 284 8.01 -8.00 34.23
N ALA A 285 8.93 -8.25 33.29
CA ALA A 285 9.81 -7.21 32.75
C ALA A 285 9.03 -6.10 32.03
N VAL A 286 7.93 -6.41 31.33
CA VAL A 286 7.05 -5.40 30.71
C VAL A 286 6.49 -4.42 31.74
N ALA A 287 6.02 -4.89 32.89
CA ALA A 287 5.49 -4.03 33.93
C ALA A 287 6.54 -3.04 34.50
N VAL A 288 7.80 -3.42 34.49
CA VAL A 288 8.93 -2.54 34.84
C VAL A 288 9.24 -1.57 33.70
N LEU A 289 9.30 -2.07 32.46
CA LEU A 289 9.61 -1.28 31.26
C LEU A 289 8.56 -0.19 31.00
N LYS A 290 7.28 -0.42 31.36
CA LYS A 290 6.21 0.59 31.24
C LYS A 290 6.52 1.89 31.98
N ARG A 291 7.38 1.86 33.00
CA ARG A 291 7.81 3.03 33.78
C ARG A 291 9.11 3.65 33.26
N GLN A 292 9.68 3.10 32.21
CA GLN A 292 10.93 3.56 31.59
C GLN A 292 10.66 4.37 30.32
N PRO A 293 11.65 5.14 29.83
CA PRO A 293 11.53 5.93 28.62
C PRO A 293 11.63 5.05 27.35
N VAL A 294 10.73 4.09 27.20
CA VAL A 294 10.61 3.23 26.03
C VAL A 294 9.55 3.79 25.09
N SER A 295 9.78 3.70 23.78
CA SER A 295 8.84 4.14 22.74
C SER A 295 7.96 3.01 22.23
N ALA A 296 8.47 1.77 22.27
CA ALA A 296 7.73 0.56 21.95
C ALA A 296 8.34 -0.65 22.67
N VAL A 297 7.48 -1.59 23.07
CA VAL A 297 7.87 -2.90 23.59
C VAL A 297 6.94 -3.93 22.96
N GLU A 298 7.48 -4.74 22.04
CA GLU A 298 6.75 -5.77 21.33
C GLU A 298 7.03 -7.15 21.91
N LEU A 299 6.00 -7.82 22.38
CA LEU A 299 6.07 -9.20 22.85
C LEU A 299 5.96 -10.18 21.69
N LEU A 300 6.75 -11.24 21.71
CA LEU A 300 6.72 -12.35 20.76
C LEU A 300 6.81 -13.67 21.54
N ASP A 301 5.79 -14.50 21.46
CA ASP A 301 5.82 -15.84 22.05
C ASP A 301 6.73 -16.79 21.27
N ARG A 302 6.99 -17.98 21.80
CA ARG A 302 7.86 -18.96 21.11
C ARG A 302 7.30 -19.42 19.77
N ARG A 303 5.97 -19.50 19.62
CA ARG A 303 5.33 -19.89 18.36
C ARG A 303 5.56 -18.81 17.29
N SER A 304 5.46 -17.54 17.68
CA SER A 304 5.79 -16.39 16.80
C SER A 304 7.23 -16.42 16.32
N LEU A 305 8.20 -16.65 17.23
CA LEU A 305 9.62 -16.76 16.87
C LEU A 305 9.88 -17.97 15.96
N ARG A 306 9.22 -19.10 16.22
CA ARG A 306 9.31 -20.31 15.39
C ARG A 306 8.77 -20.09 13.98
N SER A 307 7.72 -19.31 13.83
CA SER A 307 7.11 -19.05 12.52
C SER A 307 8.06 -18.39 11.53
N VAL A 308 9.08 -17.66 12.03
CA VAL A 308 10.06 -16.93 11.20
C VAL A 308 11.45 -17.55 11.18
N GLU A 309 11.75 -18.55 12.02
CA GLU A 309 13.12 -19.08 12.23
C GLU A 309 13.79 -19.64 10.96
N ASN A 310 13.01 -20.05 9.95
CA ASN A 310 13.52 -20.57 8.68
C ASN A 310 13.51 -19.55 7.55
N MET A 311 13.13 -18.29 7.81
CA MET A 311 13.11 -17.25 6.78
C MET A 311 14.51 -16.73 6.48
N GLN A 312 14.73 -16.34 5.23
CA GLN A 312 16.04 -15.83 4.78
C GLN A 312 16.45 -14.58 5.59
N GLY A 313 17.67 -14.65 6.16
CA GLY A 313 18.22 -13.54 6.94
C GLY A 313 17.85 -13.57 8.42
N MET A 314 17.15 -14.61 8.90
CA MET A 314 16.93 -14.81 10.34
C MET A 314 18.19 -15.37 11.01
N PRO A 315 18.50 -14.91 12.24
CA PRO A 315 19.64 -15.42 12.98
C PRO A 315 19.46 -16.90 13.36
N GLU A 316 20.48 -17.72 13.21
CA GLU A 316 20.42 -19.16 13.50
C GLU A 316 20.07 -19.47 14.99
N TRP A 317 20.44 -18.58 15.92
CA TRP A 317 20.13 -18.77 17.33
C TRP A 317 18.62 -18.82 17.64
N VAL A 318 17.75 -18.28 16.76
CA VAL A 318 16.28 -18.34 16.94
C VAL A 318 15.81 -19.79 16.99
N LYS A 319 16.46 -20.70 16.27
CA LYS A 319 16.12 -22.13 16.22
C LYS A 319 16.47 -22.86 17.55
N SER A 320 17.45 -22.35 18.28
CA SER A 320 17.95 -23.00 19.51
C SER A 320 17.21 -22.55 20.78
N LEU A 321 16.25 -21.67 20.70
CA LEU A 321 15.50 -21.15 21.84
C LEU A 321 14.65 -22.24 22.50
N SER A 322 14.54 -22.18 23.83
CA SER A 322 13.75 -23.10 24.64
C SER A 322 12.24 -23.05 24.26
N ALA A 323 11.50 -24.06 24.65
CA ALA A 323 10.06 -24.18 24.37
C ALA A 323 9.24 -23.09 25.08
N GLY A 324 9.69 -22.56 26.21
CA GLY A 324 9.03 -21.50 26.97
C GLY A 324 9.50 -20.09 26.59
N ALA A 325 10.45 -19.95 25.66
CA ALA A 325 11.05 -18.66 25.34
C ALA A 325 10.02 -17.63 24.91
N CYS A 326 10.16 -16.41 25.42
CA CYS A 326 9.34 -15.25 25.06
C CYS A 326 10.27 -14.04 24.90
N ALA A 327 10.09 -13.27 23.83
CA ALA A 327 10.97 -12.16 23.52
C ALA A 327 10.28 -10.81 23.63
N LEU A 328 11.06 -9.79 23.99
CA LEU A 328 10.68 -8.38 23.90
C LEU A 328 11.59 -7.66 22.91
N LEU A 329 11.02 -7.12 21.86
CA LEU A 329 11.67 -6.14 21.00
C LEU A 329 11.38 -4.76 21.57
N ILE A 330 12.44 -4.06 22.01
CA ILE A 330 12.35 -2.79 22.71
C ILE A 330 12.93 -1.70 21.81
N GLU A 331 12.21 -0.58 21.69
CA GLU A 331 12.71 0.61 21.00
C GLU A 331 12.63 1.82 21.93
N SER A 332 13.68 2.65 21.93
CA SER A 332 13.70 3.95 22.58
C SER A 332 14.08 5.02 21.53
N ARG A 333 13.48 6.21 21.65
CA ARG A 333 13.70 7.35 20.76
C ARG A 333 13.95 8.61 21.57
N ALA A 334 14.81 9.49 21.08
CA ALA A 334 15.15 10.72 21.77
C ALA A 334 15.45 11.88 20.79
N ALA A 335 15.32 13.10 21.29
CA ALA A 335 15.65 14.33 20.55
C ALA A 335 17.16 14.52 20.33
N SER A 336 18.01 13.91 21.19
CA SER A 336 19.45 13.93 21.06
C SER A 336 20.07 12.58 21.36
N ARG A 337 21.27 12.34 20.82
CA ARG A 337 22.03 11.09 21.04
C ARG A 337 22.42 10.92 22.51
N THR A 338 22.78 11.99 23.19
CA THR A 338 23.11 11.95 24.62
C THR A 338 21.91 11.48 25.43
N LEU A 339 20.73 12.07 25.21
CA LEU A 339 19.50 11.68 25.88
C LEU A 339 19.13 10.22 25.57
N LEU A 340 19.31 9.79 24.30
CA LEU A 340 19.08 8.39 23.93
C LEU A 340 19.95 7.45 24.80
N HIS A 341 21.26 7.69 24.89
CA HIS A 341 22.18 6.84 25.67
C HIS A 341 21.82 6.82 27.17
N GLU A 342 21.40 7.95 27.75
CA GLU A 342 20.91 8.00 29.13
C GLU A 342 19.65 7.13 29.31
N GLN A 343 18.72 7.22 28.36
CA GLN A 343 17.50 6.39 28.34
C GLN A 343 17.85 4.91 28.26
N LEU A 344 18.76 4.51 27.34
CA LEU A 344 19.17 3.11 27.18
C LEU A 344 19.82 2.56 28.44
N GLY A 345 20.67 3.34 29.11
CA GLY A 345 21.27 2.96 30.38
C GLY A 345 20.23 2.71 31.47
N ARG A 346 19.21 3.57 31.60
CA ARG A 346 18.11 3.42 32.54
C ARG A 346 17.25 2.20 32.23
N ILE A 347 16.94 1.95 30.96
CA ILE A 347 16.17 0.79 30.52
C ILE A 347 16.89 -0.49 30.90
N MET A 348 18.17 -0.65 30.53
CA MET A 348 18.93 -1.85 30.82
C MET A 348 19.13 -2.07 32.31
N ALA A 349 19.37 -1.01 33.08
CA ALA A 349 19.52 -1.12 34.56
C ALA A 349 18.21 -1.60 35.22
N SER A 350 17.04 -1.21 34.68
CA SER A 350 15.75 -1.59 35.26
C SER A 350 15.39 -3.06 35.09
N ILE A 351 16.03 -3.75 34.17
CA ILE A 351 15.77 -5.19 33.87
C ILE A 351 16.98 -6.07 34.09
N ALA A 352 18.07 -5.55 34.69
CA ALA A 352 19.34 -6.26 34.85
C ALA A 352 19.22 -7.54 35.72
N GLU A 353 18.24 -7.61 36.62
CA GLU A 353 18.01 -8.76 37.48
C GLU A 353 17.21 -9.90 36.82
N TYR A 354 16.64 -9.65 35.63
CA TYR A 354 15.84 -10.67 34.94
C TYR A 354 16.74 -11.64 34.17
N PRO A 355 16.52 -12.97 34.31
CA PRO A 355 17.27 -13.94 33.53
C PRO A 355 16.94 -13.84 32.05
N LEU A 356 17.95 -13.77 31.19
CA LEU A 356 17.84 -13.76 29.76
C LEU A 356 18.40 -15.05 29.16
N GLU A 357 17.66 -15.65 28.22
CA GLU A 357 18.16 -16.78 27.43
C GLU A 357 19.02 -16.28 26.27
N LYS A 358 18.66 -15.13 25.68
CA LYS A 358 19.41 -14.45 24.63
C LYS A 358 19.23 -12.95 24.75
N GLN A 359 20.30 -12.22 24.48
CA GLN A 359 20.31 -10.76 24.41
C GLN A 359 20.93 -10.30 23.09
N VAL A 360 20.25 -9.38 22.40
CA VAL A 360 20.79 -8.54 21.34
C VAL A 360 20.71 -7.10 21.84
N ASP A 361 21.86 -6.51 22.09
CA ASP A 361 21.98 -5.18 22.71
C ASP A 361 21.34 -4.09 21.85
N PHE A 362 21.05 -2.95 22.47
CA PHE A 362 20.57 -1.78 21.76
C PHE A 362 21.55 -1.33 20.68
N SER A 363 21.04 -1.18 19.46
CA SER A 363 21.79 -0.71 18.31
C SER A 363 21.11 0.49 17.66
N GLU A 364 21.92 1.53 17.38
CA GLU A 364 21.53 2.67 16.56
C GLU A 364 21.76 2.40 15.07
N ASP A 365 22.48 1.32 14.70
CA ASP A 365 22.74 0.96 13.32
C ASP A 365 21.46 0.50 12.60
N PRO A 366 21.04 1.21 11.53
CA PRO A 366 19.87 0.82 10.74
C PRO A 366 19.88 -0.60 10.21
N ALA A 367 21.06 -1.17 9.91
CA ALA A 367 21.16 -2.55 9.44
C ALA A 367 20.75 -3.54 10.54
N VAL A 368 21.17 -3.28 11.79
CA VAL A 368 20.88 -4.15 12.94
C VAL A 368 19.43 -3.96 13.38
N TYR A 369 19.01 -2.74 13.69
CA TYR A 369 17.66 -2.55 14.23
C TYR A 369 16.56 -2.91 13.22
N ASN A 370 16.77 -2.68 11.92
CA ASN A 370 15.81 -3.11 10.90
C ASN A 370 15.72 -4.65 10.83
N GLN A 371 16.81 -5.37 11.05
CA GLN A 371 16.78 -6.84 11.14
C GLN A 371 15.94 -7.30 12.33
N LEU A 372 16.09 -6.67 13.50
CA LEU A 372 15.27 -6.98 14.69
C LEU A 372 13.77 -6.71 14.43
N TRP A 373 13.46 -5.57 13.85
CA TRP A 373 12.08 -5.24 13.46
C TRP A 373 11.52 -6.16 12.37
N ARG A 374 12.38 -6.71 11.54
CA ARG A 374 11.98 -7.70 10.55
C ARG A 374 11.49 -8.99 11.19
N ILE A 375 12.15 -9.47 12.27
CA ILE A 375 11.67 -10.63 13.04
C ILE A 375 10.19 -10.42 13.43
N ARG A 376 9.86 -9.25 13.96
CA ARG A 376 8.50 -8.91 14.38
C ARG A 376 7.52 -8.74 13.20
N LYS A 377 7.93 -8.07 12.15
CA LYS A 377 7.06 -7.76 11.00
C LYS A 377 6.73 -8.99 10.16
N ASP A 378 7.64 -9.96 10.10
CA ASP A 378 7.50 -11.15 9.27
C ASP A 378 6.66 -12.27 9.95
N THR A 379 6.30 -12.15 11.24
CA THR A 379 5.48 -13.15 11.96
C THR A 379 4.11 -13.33 11.31
N PHE A 380 3.40 -12.26 11.00
CA PHE A 380 2.09 -12.35 10.35
C PHE A 380 2.17 -12.91 8.92
N PRO A 381 3.07 -12.43 8.03
CA PRO A 381 3.29 -13.04 6.73
C PRO A 381 3.64 -14.53 6.79
N ALA A 382 4.39 -14.96 7.79
CA ALA A 382 4.78 -16.35 7.96
C ALA A 382 3.57 -17.28 8.11
N VAL A 383 2.60 -16.92 8.95
CA VAL A 383 1.35 -17.70 9.09
C VAL A 383 0.55 -17.71 7.78
N GLY A 384 0.45 -16.55 7.13
CA GLY A 384 -0.25 -16.44 5.84
C GLY A 384 0.37 -17.29 4.72
N ALA A 385 1.70 -17.43 4.72
CA ALA A 385 2.42 -18.16 3.69
C ALA A 385 2.25 -19.69 3.79
N VAL A 386 2.12 -20.24 5.01
CA VAL A 386 2.04 -21.70 5.23
C VAL A 386 0.60 -22.22 5.31
N ARG A 387 -0.41 -21.36 5.42
CA ARG A 387 -1.81 -21.76 5.57
C ARG A 387 -2.30 -22.71 4.46
N GLU A 388 -3.24 -23.56 4.78
CA GLU A 388 -3.91 -24.42 3.79
C GLU A 388 -4.80 -23.60 2.84
N THR A 389 -4.86 -24.02 1.58
CA THR A 389 -5.77 -23.42 0.59
C THR A 389 -7.22 -23.66 1.02
N GLY A 390 -8.07 -22.65 0.92
CA GLY A 390 -9.45 -22.69 1.42
C GLY A 390 -9.62 -22.05 2.80
N THR A 391 -8.55 -21.91 3.59
CA THR A 391 -8.61 -21.20 4.87
C THR A 391 -8.34 -19.72 4.72
N THR A 392 -8.74 -18.94 5.70
CA THR A 392 -8.33 -17.53 5.87
C THR A 392 -7.40 -17.38 7.06
N VAL A 393 -6.69 -16.27 7.12
CA VAL A 393 -5.96 -15.83 8.32
C VAL A 393 -6.86 -14.90 9.10
N ILE A 394 -7.06 -15.20 10.36
CA ILE A 394 -7.78 -14.34 11.30
C ILE A 394 -6.73 -13.70 12.23
N ILE A 395 -6.83 -12.38 12.35
CA ILE A 395 -6.03 -11.59 13.28
C ILE A 395 -6.99 -10.94 14.25
N GLU A 396 -6.95 -11.39 15.48
CA GLU A 396 -7.67 -10.78 16.58
C GLU A 396 -6.73 -9.97 17.45
N ASP A 397 -7.28 -9.00 18.15
CA ASP A 397 -6.56 -8.21 19.13
C ASP A 397 -7.37 -7.99 20.38
N VAL A 398 -6.75 -8.27 21.50
CA VAL A 398 -7.36 -8.11 22.82
C VAL A 398 -6.44 -7.30 23.72
N THR A 399 -6.97 -6.74 24.81
CA THR A 399 -6.15 -6.07 25.81
C THR A 399 -6.39 -6.69 27.17
N PHE A 400 -5.29 -7.02 27.86
CA PHE A 400 -5.29 -7.40 29.28
C PHE A 400 -4.72 -6.28 30.13
N PRO A 401 -5.14 -6.15 31.41
CA PRO A 401 -4.37 -5.35 32.36
C PRO A 401 -2.91 -5.82 32.40
N VAL A 402 -1.96 -4.89 32.32
CA VAL A 402 -0.53 -5.22 32.17
C VAL A 402 -0.02 -6.05 33.36
N GLU A 403 -0.58 -5.84 34.53
CA GLU A 403 -0.25 -6.57 35.76
C GLU A 403 -0.66 -8.05 35.69
N ARG A 404 -1.61 -8.39 34.82
CA ARG A 404 -2.10 -9.76 34.59
C ARG A 404 -1.74 -10.30 33.20
N LEU A 405 -0.82 -9.64 32.49
CA LEU A 405 -0.51 -9.97 31.10
C LEU A 405 0.04 -11.41 30.95
N ALA A 406 0.88 -11.87 31.89
CA ALA A 406 1.41 -13.24 31.86
C ALA A 406 0.31 -14.30 31.96
N GLU A 407 -0.63 -14.11 32.87
CA GLU A 407 -1.79 -15.00 33.00
C GLU A 407 -2.61 -15.00 31.72
N GLY A 408 -2.89 -13.82 31.16
CA GLY A 408 -3.65 -13.68 29.91
C GLY A 408 -3.01 -14.38 28.74
N VAL A 409 -1.68 -14.24 28.55
CA VAL A 409 -0.93 -14.94 27.50
C VAL A 409 -1.05 -16.47 27.66
N ASN A 410 -0.79 -17.00 28.87
CA ASN A 410 -0.84 -18.43 29.11
C ASN A 410 -2.26 -18.99 28.88
N ARG A 411 -3.28 -18.30 29.37
CA ARG A 411 -4.68 -18.71 29.17
C ARG A 411 -5.10 -18.69 27.70
N LEU A 412 -4.64 -17.73 26.91
CA LEU A 412 -4.90 -17.72 25.46
C LEU A 412 -4.21 -18.93 24.78
N ILE A 413 -2.99 -19.25 25.16
CA ILE A 413 -2.29 -20.43 24.64
C ILE A 413 -3.06 -21.72 24.96
N GLU A 414 -3.58 -21.85 26.19
CA GLU A 414 -4.46 -22.98 26.59
C GLU A 414 -5.73 -23.05 25.72
N LEU A 415 -6.33 -21.91 25.36
CA LEU A 415 -7.49 -21.88 24.47
C LEU A 415 -7.14 -22.29 23.05
N PHE A 416 -5.95 -21.90 22.54
CA PHE A 416 -5.50 -22.38 21.23
C PHE A 416 -5.38 -23.90 21.22
N ASP A 417 -4.77 -24.49 22.26
CA ASP A 417 -4.60 -25.94 22.38
C ASP A 417 -5.96 -26.64 22.53
N LYS A 418 -6.86 -26.11 23.38
CA LYS A 418 -8.24 -26.62 23.56
C LYS A 418 -9.00 -26.71 22.25
N HIS A 419 -8.91 -25.67 21.41
CA HIS A 419 -9.63 -25.58 20.15
C HIS A 419 -8.81 -26.05 18.93
N ARG A 420 -7.60 -26.64 19.15
CA ARG A 420 -6.72 -27.21 18.12
C ARG A 420 -6.29 -26.17 17.07
N TYR A 421 -5.89 -24.99 17.55
CA TYR A 421 -5.20 -23.97 16.75
C TYR A 421 -3.70 -24.05 17.04
N ASP A 422 -3.08 -25.19 16.73
CA ASP A 422 -1.70 -25.54 17.10
C ASP A 422 -0.67 -24.60 16.46
N GLU A 423 -1.01 -24.01 15.29
CA GLU A 423 -0.19 -23.04 14.57
C GLU A 423 -0.48 -21.57 14.95
N ALA A 424 -1.41 -21.34 15.89
CA ALA A 424 -1.70 -19.98 16.33
C ALA A 424 -0.47 -19.35 16.97
N ILE A 425 -0.20 -18.10 16.63
CA ILE A 425 0.88 -17.29 17.17
C ILE A 425 0.34 -16.13 17.98
N LEU A 426 1.14 -15.65 18.93
CA LEU A 426 0.78 -14.54 19.81
C LEU A 426 1.92 -13.53 19.86
N PHE A 427 1.59 -12.26 19.60
CA PHE A 427 2.50 -11.13 19.69
C PHE A 427 1.72 -9.85 20.04
N GLY A 428 2.39 -8.77 20.41
CA GLY A 428 1.62 -7.54 20.64
C GLY A 428 2.37 -6.41 21.30
N HIS A 429 1.65 -5.30 21.47
CA HIS A 429 2.12 -4.06 22.07
C HIS A 429 2.06 -4.18 23.60
N ALA A 430 3.09 -4.76 24.18
CA ALA A 430 3.10 -5.21 25.57
C ALA A 430 2.88 -4.08 26.59
N LEU A 431 3.37 -2.85 26.30
CA LEU A 431 3.20 -1.69 27.19
C LEU A 431 1.74 -1.39 27.52
N GLU A 432 0.86 -1.65 26.58
CA GLU A 432 -0.57 -1.41 26.71
C GLU A 432 -1.35 -2.68 27.04
N GLY A 433 -0.66 -3.81 27.22
CA GLY A 433 -1.30 -5.11 27.41
C GLY A 433 -2.06 -5.60 26.18
N ASN A 434 -1.82 -4.99 25.02
CA ASN A 434 -2.47 -5.33 23.77
C ASN A 434 -1.76 -6.49 23.10
N LEU A 435 -2.49 -7.57 22.88
CA LEU A 435 -2.02 -8.80 22.25
C LEU A 435 -2.78 -9.07 20.97
N HIS A 436 -2.03 -9.36 19.92
CA HIS A 436 -2.57 -9.91 18.68
C HIS A 436 -2.37 -11.42 18.69
N PHE A 437 -3.38 -12.15 18.29
CA PHE A 437 -3.24 -13.56 17.98
C PHE A 437 -3.71 -13.87 16.57
N VAL A 438 -2.93 -14.71 15.90
CA VAL A 438 -3.12 -15.01 14.49
C VAL A 438 -3.24 -16.52 14.32
N PHE A 439 -4.31 -16.93 13.67
CA PHE A 439 -4.59 -18.33 13.39
C PHE A 439 -5.25 -18.51 12.03
N THR A 440 -5.28 -19.74 11.54
CA THR A 440 -5.93 -20.08 10.28
C THR A 440 -7.27 -20.76 10.51
N GLN A 441 -8.28 -20.39 9.72
CA GLN A 441 -9.64 -20.89 9.85
C GLN A 441 -10.29 -21.10 8.48
N GLY A 442 -10.87 -22.29 8.28
CA GLY A 442 -11.81 -22.58 7.19
C GLY A 442 -13.26 -22.34 7.64
N PHE A 443 -14.13 -22.06 6.67
CA PHE A 443 -15.57 -21.86 6.91
C PHE A 443 -16.43 -22.68 5.95
N ASP A 444 -15.87 -23.77 5.40
CA ASP A 444 -16.54 -24.59 4.38
C ASP A 444 -17.47 -25.66 4.98
N SER A 445 -17.43 -25.87 6.31
CA SER A 445 -18.32 -26.83 6.99
C SER A 445 -18.91 -26.26 8.29
N PRO A 446 -20.09 -26.77 8.71
CA PRO A 446 -20.71 -26.42 9.98
C PRO A 446 -19.79 -26.66 11.21
N GLU A 447 -18.97 -27.72 11.17
CA GLU A 447 -18.03 -28.07 12.24
C GLU A 447 -16.93 -27.02 12.39
N GLN A 448 -16.42 -26.50 11.27
CA GLN A 448 -15.41 -25.43 11.28
C GLN A 448 -16.01 -24.13 11.87
N ILE A 449 -17.24 -23.80 11.50
CA ILE A 449 -17.95 -22.63 12.03
C ILE A 449 -18.23 -22.80 13.51
N ALA A 450 -18.68 -23.98 13.96
CA ALA A 450 -18.92 -24.28 15.36
C ALA A 450 -17.64 -24.21 16.19
N ARG A 451 -16.51 -24.72 15.68
CA ARG A 451 -15.19 -24.59 16.32
C ARG A 451 -14.81 -23.13 16.53
N TYR A 452 -14.94 -22.30 15.48
CA TYR A 452 -14.66 -20.88 15.54
C TYR A 452 -15.57 -20.16 16.56
N SER A 453 -16.86 -20.44 16.53
CA SER A 453 -17.82 -19.87 17.48
C SER A 453 -17.44 -20.19 18.92
N ALA A 454 -17.23 -21.46 19.24
CA ALA A 454 -16.87 -21.87 20.60
C ALA A 454 -15.54 -21.28 21.08
N PHE A 455 -14.56 -21.15 20.19
CA PHE A 455 -13.30 -20.49 20.48
C PHE A 455 -13.50 -19.00 20.79
N MET A 456 -14.27 -18.27 19.98
CA MET A 456 -14.51 -16.83 20.21
C MET A 456 -15.36 -16.58 21.46
N ASP A 457 -16.31 -17.47 21.78
CA ASP A 457 -17.07 -17.40 23.03
C ASP A 457 -16.14 -17.54 24.26
N ASP A 458 -15.23 -18.53 24.23
CA ASP A 458 -14.25 -18.72 25.31
C ASP A 458 -13.30 -17.52 25.42
N VAL A 459 -12.79 -16.98 24.29
CA VAL A 459 -11.93 -15.78 24.30
C VAL A 459 -12.67 -14.57 24.83
N ALA A 460 -13.91 -14.36 24.41
CA ALA A 460 -14.72 -13.22 24.86
C ALA A 460 -14.96 -13.30 26.37
N HIS A 461 -15.31 -14.49 26.88
CA HIS A 461 -15.50 -14.69 28.33
C HIS A 461 -14.19 -14.48 29.11
N LEU A 462 -13.08 -15.07 28.65
CA LEU A 462 -11.77 -14.91 29.25
C LEU A 462 -11.40 -13.43 29.37
N VAL A 463 -11.40 -12.71 28.26
CA VAL A 463 -10.90 -11.32 28.22
C VAL A 463 -11.83 -10.37 28.93
N ALA A 464 -13.13 -10.41 28.62
CA ALA A 464 -14.09 -9.42 29.13
C ALA A 464 -14.53 -9.70 30.57
N VAL A 465 -14.77 -10.98 30.95
CA VAL A 465 -15.35 -11.34 32.25
C VAL A 465 -14.27 -11.69 33.27
N GLU A 466 -13.32 -12.59 32.94
CA GLU A 466 -12.32 -13.03 33.91
C GLU A 466 -11.24 -11.96 34.17
N TYR A 467 -10.85 -11.22 33.15
CA TYR A 467 -9.76 -10.23 33.24
C TYR A 467 -10.20 -8.76 33.19
N GLY A 468 -11.46 -8.47 32.84
CA GLY A 468 -11.96 -7.10 32.69
C GLY A 468 -11.24 -6.33 31.58
N GLY A 469 -10.62 -7.05 30.63
CA GLY A 469 -9.89 -6.52 29.48
C GLY A 469 -10.79 -5.95 28.38
N SER A 470 -10.23 -5.68 27.19
CA SER A 470 -10.97 -5.25 26.01
C SER A 470 -10.91 -6.29 24.90
N LEU A 471 -12.04 -6.55 24.27
CA LEU A 471 -12.18 -7.51 23.16
C LEU A 471 -11.65 -6.98 21.84
N LYS A 472 -11.46 -5.66 21.71
CA LYS A 472 -10.80 -4.99 20.59
C LYS A 472 -9.94 -3.85 21.12
N ALA A 473 -8.64 -4.00 20.94
CA ALA A 473 -7.69 -2.97 21.35
C ALA A 473 -7.60 -1.84 20.32
N GLU A 474 -7.41 -2.20 19.03
CA GLU A 474 -7.16 -1.23 17.97
C GLU A 474 -7.83 -1.56 16.61
N HIS A 475 -8.27 -2.80 16.37
CA HIS A 475 -8.84 -3.21 15.08
C HIS A 475 -10.29 -2.75 14.87
N GLY A 476 -10.95 -2.24 15.91
CA GLY A 476 -12.35 -1.84 15.91
C GLY A 476 -13.31 -3.02 16.11
N THR A 477 -14.48 -2.73 16.62
CA THR A 477 -15.53 -3.71 16.94
C THR A 477 -16.00 -4.46 15.68
N GLY A 478 -16.30 -3.72 14.62
CA GLY A 478 -16.82 -4.27 13.39
C GLY A 478 -18.11 -5.07 13.55
N ARG A 479 -18.28 -6.04 12.66
CA ARG A 479 -19.32 -7.08 12.74
C ARG A 479 -18.89 -8.22 13.64
N ASN A 480 -17.59 -8.39 13.79
CA ASN A 480 -16.98 -9.51 14.47
C ASN A 480 -17.25 -9.48 15.98
N MET A 481 -17.08 -8.34 16.62
CA MET A 481 -17.28 -8.20 18.07
C MET A 481 -18.60 -7.50 18.46
N ALA A 482 -19.41 -7.06 17.50
CA ALA A 482 -20.69 -6.43 17.81
C ALA A 482 -21.59 -7.27 18.74
N PRO A 483 -21.70 -8.62 18.62
CA PRO A 483 -22.48 -9.43 19.54
C PRO A 483 -21.94 -9.49 20.99
N PHE A 484 -20.66 -9.18 21.19
CA PHE A 484 -19.99 -9.30 22.49
C PHE A 484 -19.83 -7.96 23.22
N VAL A 485 -20.29 -6.85 22.62
CA VAL A 485 -20.17 -5.52 23.24
C VAL A 485 -20.89 -5.43 24.57
N GLU A 486 -22.10 -6.00 24.67
CA GLU A 486 -22.85 -6.05 25.95
C GLU A 486 -22.12 -6.89 27.00
N LEU A 487 -21.50 -8.03 26.62
CA LEU A 487 -20.70 -8.87 27.52
C LEU A 487 -19.55 -8.08 28.16
N GLU A 488 -18.85 -7.27 27.35
CA GLU A 488 -17.74 -6.45 27.86
C GLU A 488 -18.20 -5.26 28.68
N TRP A 489 -19.23 -4.55 28.21
CA TRP A 489 -19.61 -3.27 28.76
C TRP A 489 -20.73 -3.35 29.82
N GLY A 490 -21.54 -4.43 29.83
CA GLY A 490 -22.75 -4.57 30.64
C GLY A 490 -23.94 -3.79 30.08
N GLU A 491 -25.12 -4.10 30.60
CA GLU A 491 -26.41 -3.62 30.08
C GLU A 491 -26.51 -2.08 30.03
N ASP A 492 -26.09 -1.37 31.10
CA ASP A 492 -26.25 0.08 31.20
C ASP A 492 -25.42 0.83 30.14
N ALA A 493 -24.13 0.44 29.95
CA ALA A 493 -23.27 1.04 28.93
C ALA A 493 -23.74 0.67 27.51
N TYR A 494 -24.18 -0.57 27.32
CA TYR A 494 -24.68 -1.02 26.01
C TYR A 494 -25.98 -0.29 25.63
N ARG A 495 -26.90 -0.10 26.59
CA ARG A 495 -28.11 0.71 26.43
C ARG A 495 -27.78 2.15 26.07
N LEU A 496 -26.77 2.74 26.73
CA LEU A 496 -26.28 4.10 26.43
C LEU A 496 -25.72 4.21 25.01
N MET A 497 -24.98 3.22 24.55
CA MET A 497 -24.49 3.17 23.14
C MET A 497 -25.66 3.14 22.15
N TRP A 498 -26.72 2.36 22.41
CA TRP A 498 -27.91 2.35 21.58
C TRP A 498 -28.68 3.67 21.63
N GLN A 499 -28.72 4.39 22.78
CA GLN A 499 -29.28 5.72 22.86
C GLN A 499 -28.53 6.71 21.98
N LEU A 500 -27.18 6.70 22.01
CA LEU A 500 -26.33 7.51 21.14
C LEU A 500 -26.55 7.19 19.66
N LYS A 501 -26.60 5.91 19.32
CA LYS A 501 -26.86 5.47 17.94
C LYS A 501 -28.21 5.98 17.44
N ARG A 502 -29.28 5.82 18.21
CA ARG A 502 -30.61 6.29 17.82
C ARG A 502 -30.74 7.82 17.81
N LEU A 503 -29.96 8.52 18.60
CA LEU A 503 -29.93 9.99 18.62
C LEU A 503 -29.28 10.54 17.34
N LEU A 504 -28.17 9.94 16.88
CA LEU A 504 -27.39 10.43 15.73
C LEU A 504 -27.81 9.79 14.41
N ASP A 505 -28.38 8.60 14.45
CA ASP A 505 -28.93 7.89 13.30
C ASP A 505 -30.32 7.31 13.63
N PRO A 506 -31.36 8.15 13.73
CA PRO A 506 -32.68 7.72 14.16
C PRO A 506 -33.39 6.75 13.20
N ARG A 507 -32.91 6.67 11.95
CA ARG A 507 -33.44 5.74 10.93
C ARG A 507 -32.61 4.47 10.78
N GLY A 508 -31.46 4.37 11.47
CA GLY A 508 -30.59 3.19 11.46
C GLY A 508 -29.96 2.88 10.11
N ILE A 509 -29.72 3.90 9.28
CA ILE A 509 -29.20 3.72 7.92
C ILE A 509 -27.67 3.62 7.86
N LEU A 510 -26.95 4.14 8.85
CA LEU A 510 -25.51 4.21 8.83
C LEU A 510 -24.89 2.90 9.33
N ASN A 511 -24.22 2.21 8.42
CA ASN A 511 -23.44 0.99 8.64
C ASN A 511 -24.08 -0.03 9.60
N PRO A 512 -25.29 -0.55 9.32
CA PRO A 512 -26.03 -1.40 10.23
C PRO A 512 -25.31 -2.72 10.54
N GLY A 513 -25.41 -3.18 11.80
CA GLY A 513 -24.78 -4.40 12.30
C GLY A 513 -23.26 -4.29 12.53
N VAL A 514 -22.74 -3.06 12.52
CA VAL A 514 -21.37 -2.72 12.89
C VAL A 514 -21.39 -2.00 14.23
N VAL A 515 -20.43 -2.25 15.10
CA VAL A 515 -20.31 -1.77 16.49
C VAL A 515 -21.42 -2.31 17.39
N LEU A 516 -22.67 -2.20 17.00
CA LEU A 516 -23.85 -2.65 17.74
C LEU A 516 -24.68 -3.60 16.87
N SER A 517 -25.20 -4.68 17.45
CA SER A 517 -26.01 -5.67 16.75
C SER A 517 -27.06 -6.27 17.68
N ASP A 518 -28.30 -6.37 17.19
CA ASP A 518 -29.37 -7.12 17.87
C ASP A 518 -29.30 -8.64 17.57
N ASP A 519 -28.39 -9.05 16.68
CA ASP A 519 -28.20 -10.43 16.25
C ASP A 519 -26.99 -11.05 16.95
N PRO A 520 -27.19 -11.94 17.92
CA PRO A 520 -26.10 -12.55 18.70
C PRO A 520 -25.19 -13.45 17.85
N GLN A 521 -25.61 -13.80 16.63
CA GLN A 521 -24.85 -14.65 15.73
C GLN A 521 -24.34 -13.87 14.51
N SER A 522 -24.34 -12.54 14.53
CA SER A 522 -23.93 -11.74 13.35
C SER A 522 -22.50 -12.00 12.94
N HIS A 523 -21.62 -12.34 13.89
CA HIS A 523 -20.21 -12.68 13.64
C HIS A 523 -20.00 -14.01 12.89
N LEU A 524 -21.02 -14.89 12.83
CA LEU A 524 -21.00 -16.17 12.12
C LEU A 524 -21.67 -16.12 10.75
N LYS A 525 -22.13 -14.93 10.33
CA LYS A 525 -22.83 -14.74 9.05
C LYS A 525 -21.96 -14.06 8.02
N ASN A 526 -22.23 -14.32 6.75
CA ASN A 526 -21.50 -13.70 5.63
C ASN A 526 -19.99 -13.96 5.64
N LEU A 527 -19.58 -15.13 6.13
CA LEU A 527 -18.18 -15.55 6.16
C LEU A 527 -17.64 -15.69 4.73
N LYS A 528 -16.41 -15.24 4.52
CA LYS A 528 -15.79 -15.14 3.21
C LYS A 528 -15.26 -16.50 2.74
N PRO A 529 -15.77 -17.09 1.67
CA PRO A 529 -15.15 -18.26 1.06
C PRO A 529 -13.85 -17.85 0.33
N LEU A 530 -12.80 -18.64 0.49
CA LEU A 530 -11.52 -18.48 -0.20
C LEU A 530 -11.17 -19.71 -1.04
N PRO A 531 -11.99 -20.09 -2.03
CA PRO A 531 -11.74 -21.26 -2.85
C PRO A 531 -10.42 -21.13 -3.63
N ALA A 532 -9.78 -22.26 -3.90
CA ALA A 532 -8.61 -22.33 -4.76
C ALA A 532 -8.88 -21.69 -6.13
N ALA A 533 -7.93 -20.94 -6.64
CA ALA A 533 -8.03 -20.28 -7.94
C ALA A 533 -6.80 -20.51 -8.81
N ASP A 534 -5.63 -20.27 -8.25
CA ASP A 534 -4.32 -20.48 -8.86
C ASP A 534 -3.26 -20.41 -7.76
N GLU A 535 -2.27 -21.31 -7.80
CA GLU A 535 -1.19 -21.39 -6.80
C GLU A 535 -0.44 -20.06 -6.58
N ILE A 536 -0.33 -19.22 -7.63
CA ILE A 536 0.31 -17.91 -7.56
C ILE A 536 -0.43 -16.98 -6.58
N VAL A 537 -1.76 -17.11 -6.45
CA VAL A 537 -2.59 -16.15 -5.71
C VAL A 537 -3.38 -16.76 -4.55
N ASP A 538 -3.37 -18.08 -4.38
CA ASP A 538 -4.20 -18.77 -3.38
C ASP A 538 -3.88 -18.36 -1.94
N LYS A 539 -2.65 -17.91 -1.67
CA LYS A 539 -2.26 -17.38 -0.35
C LYS A 539 -2.79 -15.95 -0.07
N CYS A 540 -3.48 -15.30 -1.01
CA CYS A 540 -4.04 -13.96 -0.81
C CYS A 540 -5.17 -13.99 0.25
N ILE A 541 -5.10 -13.08 1.22
CA ILE A 541 -6.11 -12.86 2.27
C ILE A 541 -6.97 -11.61 2.00
N GLU A 542 -6.81 -10.99 0.85
CA GLU A 542 -7.58 -9.82 0.39
C GLU A 542 -7.39 -8.55 1.24
N CYS A 543 -6.24 -8.38 1.89
CA CYS A 543 -5.96 -7.25 2.80
C CYS A 543 -5.91 -5.85 2.14
N GLY A 544 -5.67 -5.75 0.83
CA GLY A 544 -5.70 -4.48 0.09
C GLY A 544 -4.39 -3.68 0.09
N PHE A 545 -3.31 -4.11 0.76
CA PHE A 545 -2.03 -3.38 0.81
C PHE A 545 -1.38 -3.15 -0.55
N CYS A 546 -1.72 -3.97 -1.53
CA CYS A 546 -1.25 -3.85 -2.92
C CYS A 546 -1.96 -2.77 -3.75
N GLU A 547 -3.10 -2.23 -3.28
CA GLU A 547 -3.92 -1.31 -4.07
C GLU A 547 -3.31 0.08 -4.28
N PRO A 548 -2.66 0.72 -3.28
CA PRO A 548 -2.12 2.08 -3.45
C PRO A 548 -1.12 2.24 -4.59
N VAL A 549 -0.32 1.20 -4.87
CA VAL A 549 0.74 1.25 -5.90
C VAL A 549 0.28 0.77 -7.29
N CYS A 550 -1.00 0.39 -7.43
CA CYS A 550 -1.52 -0.12 -8.69
C CYS A 550 -1.94 1.01 -9.64
N PRO A 551 -1.37 1.09 -10.85
CA PRO A 551 -1.70 2.16 -11.80
C PRO A 551 -3.13 2.11 -12.34
N SER A 552 -3.82 0.97 -12.25
CA SER A 552 -5.23 0.83 -12.64
C SER A 552 -6.22 1.10 -11.51
N ARG A 553 -5.75 1.45 -10.30
CA ARG A 553 -6.63 1.81 -9.18
C ARG A 553 -7.46 3.05 -9.54
N GLY A 554 -8.77 2.91 -9.48
CA GLY A 554 -9.69 3.99 -9.84
C GLY A 554 -10.08 4.01 -11.31
N LEU A 555 -9.33 3.37 -12.21
CA LEU A 555 -9.70 3.17 -13.61
C LEU A 555 -10.48 1.87 -13.80
N THR A 556 -9.89 0.75 -13.36
CA THR A 556 -10.45 -0.59 -13.47
C THR A 556 -10.16 -1.38 -12.18
N LEU A 557 -9.87 -2.67 -12.27
CA LEU A 557 -9.62 -3.53 -11.11
C LEU A 557 -8.23 -3.33 -10.51
N THR A 558 -8.16 -3.40 -9.18
CA THR A 558 -6.93 -3.49 -8.39
C THR A 558 -6.41 -4.94 -8.29
N PRO A 559 -5.20 -5.19 -7.76
CA PRO A 559 -4.70 -6.55 -7.59
C PRO A 559 -5.61 -7.40 -6.69
N ARG A 560 -6.09 -6.87 -5.53
CA ARG A 560 -7.06 -7.56 -4.67
C ARG A 560 -8.32 -7.92 -5.43
N GLN A 561 -8.91 -6.99 -6.13
CA GLN A 561 -10.14 -7.18 -6.90
C GLN A 561 -9.97 -8.22 -8.02
N ARG A 562 -8.83 -8.22 -8.71
CA ARG A 562 -8.49 -9.24 -9.72
C ARG A 562 -8.50 -10.64 -9.12
N ILE A 563 -7.92 -10.81 -7.95
CA ILE A 563 -7.84 -12.11 -7.27
C ILE A 563 -9.23 -12.55 -6.81
N VAL A 564 -10.00 -11.66 -6.19
CA VAL A 564 -11.38 -11.94 -5.74
C VAL A 564 -12.24 -12.46 -6.90
N LEU A 565 -12.24 -11.74 -8.00
CA LEU A 565 -13.02 -12.10 -9.19
C LEU A 565 -12.52 -13.39 -9.85
N TRP A 566 -11.20 -13.58 -9.91
CA TRP A 566 -10.63 -14.81 -10.47
C TRP A 566 -11.00 -16.04 -9.64
N ARG A 567 -10.99 -15.91 -8.31
CA ARG A 567 -11.50 -16.96 -7.41
C ARG A 567 -12.96 -17.32 -7.68
N ASP A 568 -13.82 -16.32 -7.80
CA ASP A 568 -15.24 -16.52 -8.07
C ASP A 568 -15.47 -17.19 -9.43
N ILE A 569 -14.76 -16.72 -10.49
CA ILE A 569 -14.81 -17.34 -11.82
C ILE A 569 -14.38 -18.81 -11.74
N GLN A 570 -13.27 -19.14 -11.06
CA GLN A 570 -12.80 -20.52 -10.94
C GLN A 570 -13.75 -21.39 -10.10
N ALA A 571 -14.32 -20.85 -9.03
CA ALA A 571 -15.32 -21.56 -8.23
C ALA A 571 -16.58 -21.88 -9.04
N LYS A 572 -17.12 -20.90 -9.77
CA LYS A 572 -18.26 -21.07 -10.66
C LYS A 572 -18.01 -22.09 -11.77
N LYS A 573 -16.83 -22.06 -12.39
CA LYS A 573 -16.43 -23.07 -13.39
C LYS A 573 -16.45 -24.49 -12.82
N ARG A 574 -15.89 -24.69 -11.62
CA ARG A 574 -15.92 -26.00 -10.96
C ARG A 574 -17.34 -26.45 -10.63
N ALA A 575 -18.22 -25.51 -10.33
CA ALA A 575 -19.64 -25.79 -10.08
C ALA A 575 -20.47 -25.94 -11.38
N GLY A 576 -19.86 -25.86 -12.56
CA GLY A 576 -20.57 -25.99 -13.85
C GLY A 576 -21.44 -24.76 -14.21
N VAL A 577 -21.23 -23.62 -13.57
CA VAL A 577 -21.96 -22.38 -13.86
C VAL A 577 -21.29 -21.64 -15.04
N ASP A 578 -22.11 -21.12 -15.96
CA ASP A 578 -21.60 -20.33 -17.09
C ASP A 578 -20.93 -19.03 -16.61
N THR A 579 -19.66 -18.86 -16.97
CA THR A 579 -18.83 -17.69 -16.60
C THR A 579 -18.50 -16.81 -17.81
N THR A 580 -19.03 -17.09 -19.00
CA THR A 580 -18.65 -16.42 -20.26
C THR A 580 -18.76 -14.90 -20.18
N ALA A 581 -19.83 -14.38 -19.60
CA ALA A 581 -20.03 -12.94 -19.45
C ALA A 581 -19.02 -12.32 -18.46
N LEU A 582 -18.79 -12.98 -17.32
CA LEU A 582 -17.81 -12.51 -16.32
C LEU A 582 -16.39 -12.54 -16.88
N GLU A 583 -16.02 -13.58 -17.62
CA GLU A 583 -14.69 -13.68 -18.24
C GLU A 583 -14.46 -12.62 -19.32
N ARG A 584 -15.50 -12.32 -20.11
CA ARG A 584 -15.43 -11.23 -21.11
C ARG A 584 -15.16 -9.88 -20.43
N ASP A 585 -15.89 -9.56 -19.36
CA ASP A 585 -15.77 -8.29 -18.67
C ASP A 585 -14.46 -8.24 -17.86
N TYR A 586 -14.04 -9.38 -17.28
CA TYR A 586 -12.75 -9.53 -16.60
C TYR A 586 -11.57 -9.40 -17.56
N ARG A 587 -11.74 -9.73 -18.86
CA ARG A 587 -10.68 -9.61 -19.88
C ARG A 587 -10.13 -8.19 -19.93
N TYR A 588 -10.97 -7.21 -20.15
CA TYR A 588 -10.53 -5.82 -20.20
C TYR A 588 -10.13 -5.31 -18.81
N GLN A 589 -11.00 -5.41 -17.82
CA GLN A 589 -10.80 -4.81 -16.51
C GLN A 589 -9.69 -5.49 -15.69
N GLY A 590 -9.54 -6.79 -15.80
CA GLY A 590 -8.59 -7.58 -15.03
C GLY A 590 -7.26 -7.82 -15.76
N ILE A 591 -7.33 -8.25 -17.03
CA ILE A 591 -6.17 -8.72 -17.78
C ILE A 591 -5.51 -7.59 -18.58
N ASP A 592 -6.29 -6.85 -19.39
CA ASP A 592 -5.73 -5.89 -20.33
C ASP A 592 -5.20 -4.64 -19.64
N THR A 593 -5.88 -4.15 -18.60
CA THR A 593 -5.45 -2.98 -17.84
C THR A 593 -4.42 -3.26 -16.73
N CYS A 594 -3.96 -4.50 -16.58
CA CYS A 594 -2.83 -4.79 -15.68
C CYS A 594 -1.49 -4.43 -16.33
N ALA A 595 -0.73 -3.56 -15.69
CA ALA A 595 0.63 -3.22 -16.12
C ALA A 595 1.66 -4.34 -15.89
N ALA A 596 1.33 -5.35 -15.10
CA ALA A 596 2.18 -6.50 -14.73
C ALA A 596 3.59 -6.12 -14.25
N THR A 597 3.68 -5.01 -13.49
CA THR A 597 4.94 -4.44 -12.99
C THR A 597 5.51 -5.17 -11.78
N GLY A 598 4.69 -5.95 -11.07
CA GLY A 598 5.09 -6.62 -9.82
C GLY A 598 5.13 -5.72 -8.57
N LEU A 599 4.86 -4.42 -8.65
CA LEU A 599 4.84 -3.53 -7.48
C LEU A 599 3.88 -4.00 -6.40
N CYS A 600 2.79 -4.67 -6.80
CA CYS A 600 1.85 -5.28 -5.86
C CYS A 600 2.50 -6.32 -4.94
N ALA A 601 3.52 -7.07 -5.42
CA ALA A 601 4.25 -8.04 -4.62
C ALA A 601 5.11 -7.36 -3.54
N GLN A 602 5.72 -6.22 -3.84
CA GLN A 602 6.53 -5.46 -2.86
C GLN A 602 5.72 -4.93 -1.67
N ARG A 603 4.41 -4.76 -1.87
CA ARG A 603 3.48 -4.32 -0.83
C ARG A 603 2.70 -5.47 -0.20
N CYS A 604 2.79 -6.66 -0.79
CA CYS A 604 2.05 -7.82 -0.31
C CYS A 604 2.79 -8.49 0.85
N PRO A 605 2.15 -8.68 2.02
CA PRO A 605 2.77 -9.36 3.16
C PRO A 605 3.23 -10.79 2.84
N VAL A 606 2.55 -11.47 1.90
CA VAL A 606 2.89 -12.83 1.45
C VAL A 606 3.49 -12.85 0.03
N ASN A 607 4.03 -11.73 -0.42
CA ASN A 607 4.79 -11.57 -1.67
C ASN A 607 4.07 -12.03 -2.95
N ILE A 608 2.75 -11.86 -3.05
CA ILE A 608 1.97 -12.27 -4.23
C ILE A 608 2.15 -11.27 -5.36
N ASN A 609 2.68 -11.75 -6.49
CA ASN A 609 2.75 -11.01 -7.73
C ASN A 609 1.53 -11.29 -8.62
N THR A 610 0.47 -10.49 -8.49
CA THR A 610 -0.72 -10.61 -9.34
C THR A 610 -0.39 -10.48 -10.84
N GLY A 611 0.68 -9.76 -11.18
CA GLY A 611 1.16 -9.62 -12.56
C GLY A 611 1.61 -10.95 -13.19
N GLU A 612 2.05 -11.92 -12.39
CA GLU A 612 2.39 -13.27 -12.88
C GLU A 612 1.14 -14.05 -13.25
N LEU A 613 0.11 -14.04 -12.42
CA LEU A 613 -1.20 -14.59 -12.79
C LEU A 613 -1.68 -13.99 -14.12
N ILE A 614 -1.62 -12.66 -14.25
CA ILE A 614 -2.08 -12.00 -15.48
C ILE A 614 -1.22 -12.40 -16.69
N ARG A 615 0.09 -12.55 -16.54
CA ARG A 615 0.96 -13.09 -17.63
C ARG A 615 0.57 -14.51 -18.01
N LYS A 616 0.32 -15.38 -17.03
CA LYS A 616 -0.19 -16.75 -17.24
C LYS A 616 -1.51 -16.74 -18.02
N LEU A 617 -2.47 -15.89 -17.64
CA LEU A 617 -3.76 -15.75 -18.30
C LEU A 617 -3.66 -15.21 -19.73
N ARG A 618 -2.75 -14.26 -19.99
CA ARG A 618 -2.45 -13.78 -21.35
C ARG A 618 -1.87 -14.90 -22.23
N GLY A 619 -0.99 -15.75 -21.67
CA GLY A 619 -0.37 -16.85 -22.35
C GLY A 619 -1.33 -18.03 -22.64
N ALA A 620 -2.38 -18.20 -21.86
CA ALA A 620 -3.39 -19.23 -22.07
C ALA A 620 -4.20 -19.04 -23.36
N ASP A 621 -4.23 -17.80 -23.91
CA ASP A 621 -4.81 -17.51 -25.23
C ASP A 621 -3.76 -17.80 -26.34
N ALA A 622 -3.51 -19.07 -26.58
CA ALA A 622 -2.45 -19.56 -27.45
C ALA A 622 -2.60 -19.22 -28.95
N ARG A 623 -3.64 -18.48 -29.37
CA ARG A 623 -3.96 -18.20 -30.80
C ARG A 623 -2.82 -17.52 -31.56
N HIS A 624 -1.89 -16.86 -30.88
CA HIS A 624 -0.77 -16.12 -31.50
C HIS A 624 0.63 -16.67 -31.18
N ALA A 625 0.72 -17.89 -30.59
CA ALA A 625 2.03 -18.48 -30.22
C ALA A 625 2.97 -18.68 -31.42
N GLY A 626 2.42 -19.07 -32.58
CA GLY A 626 3.19 -19.20 -33.83
C GLY A 626 3.78 -17.86 -34.29
N GLY A 627 3.00 -16.77 -34.21
CA GLY A 627 3.46 -15.44 -34.52
C GLY A 627 4.56 -14.94 -33.56
N ALA A 628 4.42 -15.21 -32.26
CA ALA A 628 5.43 -14.89 -31.25
C ALA A 628 6.76 -15.64 -31.51
N THR A 629 6.67 -16.93 -31.87
CA THR A 629 7.85 -17.74 -32.23
C THR A 629 8.53 -17.21 -33.49
N TRP A 630 7.77 -16.87 -34.53
CA TRP A 630 8.30 -16.25 -35.73
C TRP A 630 8.99 -14.92 -35.43
N LEU A 631 8.36 -14.06 -34.63
CA LEU A 631 8.89 -12.76 -34.22
C LEU A 631 10.19 -12.91 -33.40
N ALA A 632 10.27 -13.87 -32.49
CA ALA A 632 11.46 -14.14 -31.71
C ALA A 632 12.66 -14.56 -32.61
N ARG A 633 12.42 -15.40 -33.62
CA ARG A 633 13.44 -15.85 -34.59
C ARG A 633 13.86 -14.76 -35.58
N ASN A 634 12.96 -13.81 -35.88
CA ASN A 634 13.20 -12.71 -36.82
C ASN A 634 13.28 -11.35 -36.16
N PHE A 635 13.78 -11.29 -34.90
CA PHE A 635 13.73 -10.10 -34.06
C PHE A 635 14.43 -8.88 -34.70
N ALA A 636 15.58 -9.05 -35.34
CA ALA A 636 16.27 -8.00 -36.07
C ALA A 636 15.41 -7.40 -37.20
N GLY A 637 14.63 -8.24 -37.90
CA GLY A 637 13.68 -7.81 -38.94
C GLY A 637 12.55 -6.99 -38.34
N ALA A 638 12.01 -7.41 -37.20
CA ALA A 638 10.98 -6.68 -36.47
C ALA A 638 11.47 -5.31 -35.98
N MET A 639 12.68 -5.21 -35.48
CA MET A 639 13.26 -3.94 -35.05
C MET A 639 13.51 -2.99 -36.23
N ARG A 640 13.90 -3.51 -37.41
CA ARG A 640 13.98 -2.71 -38.62
C ARG A 640 12.63 -2.21 -39.08
N ALA A 641 11.59 -3.04 -39.01
CA ALA A 641 10.21 -2.64 -39.33
C ALA A 641 9.70 -1.54 -38.37
N ALA A 642 10.00 -1.65 -37.06
CA ALA A 642 9.67 -0.62 -36.09
C ALA A 642 10.34 0.73 -36.38
N ARG A 643 11.64 0.72 -36.73
CA ARG A 643 12.36 1.94 -37.15
C ARG A 643 11.75 2.54 -38.42
N PHE A 644 11.39 1.70 -39.40
CA PHE A 644 10.75 2.15 -40.62
C PHE A 644 9.37 2.77 -40.36
N ALA A 645 8.57 2.18 -39.44
CA ALA A 645 7.30 2.74 -39.05
C ALA A 645 7.44 4.11 -38.38
N LEU A 646 8.45 4.30 -37.53
CA LEU A 646 8.76 5.61 -36.94
C LEU A 646 9.22 6.62 -37.99
N LEU A 647 10.02 6.18 -38.99
CA LEU A 647 10.42 7.03 -40.10
C LEU A 647 9.24 7.45 -40.97
N ALA A 648 8.32 6.53 -41.25
CA ALA A 648 7.09 6.83 -41.98
C ALA A 648 6.17 7.81 -41.24
N ALA A 649 6.07 7.64 -39.91
CA ALA A 649 5.32 8.56 -39.04
C ALA A 649 5.93 9.97 -39.05
N ASP A 650 7.26 10.11 -39.00
CA ASP A 650 7.95 11.40 -39.07
C ASP A 650 7.78 12.04 -40.49
N ALA A 651 7.85 11.24 -41.54
CA ALA A 651 7.57 11.72 -42.89
C ALA A 651 6.13 12.21 -43.07
N ALA A 652 5.16 11.44 -42.55
CA ALA A 652 3.75 11.83 -42.55
C ALA A 652 3.53 13.13 -41.76
N ARG A 653 4.18 13.28 -40.61
CA ARG A 653 4.14 14.52 -39.83
C ARG A 653 4.69 15.71 -40.58
N ARG A 654 5.79 15.55 -41.30
CA ARG A 654 6.38 16.63 -42.12
C ARG A 654 5.49 17.05 -43.26
N LEU A 655 4.73 16.13 -43.86
CA LEU A 655 3.82 16.36 -44.98
C LEU A 655 2.47 16.93 -44.50
N LEU A 656 1.88 16.40 -43.44
CA LEU A 656 0.53 16.72 -42.99
C LEU A 656 0.51 17.74 -41.82
N GLY A 657 1.64 17.94 -41.15
CA GLY A 657 1.72 18.68 -39.90
C GLY A 657 1.24 17.88 -38.70
N ALA A 658 1.74 18.21 -37.50
CA ALA A 658 1.44 17.53 -36.27
C ALA A 658 -0.05 17.45 -35.91
N PRO A 659 -0.87 18.56 -36.05
CA PRO A 659 -2.27 18.49 -35.65
C PRO A 659 -3.14 17.58 -36.53
N LEU A 660 -2.88 17.55 -37.86
CA LEU A 660 -3.60 16.68 -38.77
C LEU A 660 -3.22 15.21 -38.59
N LEU A 661 -1.95 14.92 -38.37
CA LEU A 661 -1.50 13.57 -38.13
C LEU A 661 -2.08 13.02 -36.82
N ALA A 662 -2.12 13.84 -35.76
CA ALA A 662 -2.71 13.44 -34.47
C ALA A 662 -4.20 13.08 -34.62
N ARG A 663 -4.98 13.91 -35.34
CA ARG A 663 -6.40 13.63 -35.61
C ARG A 663 -6.59 12.38 -36.48
N ALA A 664 -5.84 12.26 -37.57
CA ALA A 664 -5.94 11.12 -38.48
C ALA A 664 -5.57 9.79 -37.74
N SER A 665 -4.46 9.79 -36.98
CA SER A 665 -4.03 8.61 -36.21
C SER A 665 -5.02 8.27 -35.10
N HIS A 666 -5.64 9.27 -34.44
CA HIS A 666 -6.69 9.04 -33.47
C HIS A 666 -7.92 8.33 -34.10
N SER A 667 -8.41 8.84 -35.21
CA SER A 667 -9.53 8.23 -35.96
C SER A 667 -9.21 6.82 -36.42
N LEU A 668 -7.97 6.58 -36.90
CA LEU A 668 -7.50 5.26 -37.31
C LEU A 668 -7.35 4.29 -36.13
N SER A 669 -6.88 4.78 -34.99
CA SER A 669 -6.81 4.02 -33.74
C SER A 669 -8.19 3.57 -33.29
N GLN A 670 -9.18 4.48 -33.29
CA GLN A 670 -10.58 4.14 -32.98
C GLN A 670 -11.14 3.11 -33.96
N ALA A 671 -10.99 3.33 -35.24
CA ALA A 671 -11.51 2.43 -36.32
C ALA A 671 -10.85 1.03 -36.26
N SER A 672 -9.60 0.94 -35.84
CA SER A 672 -8.85 -0.33 -35.70
C SER A 672 -9.06 -1.03 -34.35
N GLY A 673 -9.87 -0.47 -33.45
CA GLY A 673 -10.03 -0.98 -32.08
C GLY A 673 -8.72 -0.92 -31.28
N GLY A 674 -7.94 0.15 -31.42
CA GLY A 674 -6.69 0.38 -30.70
C GLY A 674 -5.46 -0.37 -31.27
N ARG A 675 -5.60 -1.06 -32.41
CA ARG A 675 -4.49 -1.82 -33.01
C ARG A 675 -3.43 -0.92 -33.66
N VAL A 676 -3.84 0.23 -34.17
CA VAL A 676 -2.92 1.25 -34.70
C VAL A 676 -2.65 2.26 -33.59
N PRO A 677 -1.39 2.47 -33.19
CA PRO A 677 -1.02 3.44 -32.17
C PRO A 677 -1.39 4.87 -32.60
N GLN A 678 -1.87 5.67 -31.65
CA GLN A 678 -2.07 7.10 -31.87
C GLN A 678 -0.70 7.81 -31.90
N TRP A 679 -0.54 8.76 -32.84
CA TRP A 679 0.63 9.62 -32.87
C TRP A 679 0.49 10.78 -31.89
N THR A 680 1.54 11.04 -31.10
CA THR A 680 1.65 12.19 -30.18
C THR A 680 3.02 12.84 -30.32
N PRO A 681 3.22 14.10 -29.87
CA PRO A 681 4.53 14.76 -29.89
C PRO A 681 5.61 14.04 -29.05
N ALA A 682 5.21 13.27 -28.06
CA ALA A 682 6.11 12.46 -27.24
C ALA A 682 6.58 11.18 -27.94
N LEU A 683 6.01 10.84 -29.11
CA LEU A 683 6.44 9.69 -29.87
C LEU A 683 7.90 9.89 -30.33
N PRO A 684 8.81 8.89 -30.15
CA PRO A 684 10.22 9.04 -30.48
C PRO A 684 10.45 9.10 -31.98
N LEU A 685 11.47 9.85 -32.37
CA LEU A 685 12.03 9.81 -33.72
C LEU A 685 12.81 8.50 -33.93
N PRO A 686 12.97 8.01 -35.17
CA PRO A 686 13.81 6.84 -35.43
C PRO A 686 15.28 7.14 -35.13
N VAL A 687 15.97 6.19 -34.50
CA VAL A 687 17.43 6.28 -34.32
C VAL A 687 18.13 6.17 -35.64
N ARG A 688 19.06 7.10 -35.95
CA ARG A 688 20.02 6.94 -37.02
C ARG A 688 21.13 6.00 -36.50
N LEU A 689 21.51 5.00 -37.29
CA LEU A 689 22.58 4.08 -36.92
C LEU A 689 23.88 4.87 -36.70
N ALA A 690 24.48 4.68 -35.55
CA ALA A 690 25.79 5.23 -35.25
C ALA A 690 26.87 4.58 -36.14
N PRO A 691 27.96 5.26 -36.46
CA PRO A 691 29.10 4.65 -37.11
C PRO A 691 29.65 3.50 -36.25
N PRO A 692 30.33 2.48 -36.90
CA PRO A 692 30.93 1.39 -36.13
C PRO A 692 31.93 1.91 -35.10
N PRO A 693 32.09 1.23 -33.94
CA PRO A 693 32.98 1.66 -32.89
C PRO A 693 34.45 1.75 -33.42
N ALA A 694 35.19 2.68 -32.82
CA ALA A 694 36.59 2.83 -33.09
C ALA A 694 37.39 1.53 -32.80
N PRO A 695 38.53 1.31 -33.43
CA PRO A 695 39.39 0.17 -33.12
C PRO A 695 39.71 0.09 -31.61
N LEU A 696 39.77 -1.12 -31.10
CA LEU A 696 40.03 -1.39 -29.69
C LEU A 696 41.44 -0.90 -29.28
N ASP A 697 41.51 -0.14 -28.21
CA ASP A 697 42.73 0.30 -27.53
C ASP A 697 42.92 -0.58 -26.28
N ASP A 698 43.98 -1.39 -26.26
CA ASP A 698 44.19 -2.42 -25.24
C ASP A 698 44.58 -1.83 -23.85
N GLU A 699 44.89 -0.54 -23.75
CA GLU A 699 45.29 0.11 -22.51
C GLU A 699 44.14 0.61 -21.65
N ARG A 700 42.94 0.83 -22.24
CA ARG A 700 41.78 1.34 -21.51
C ARG A 700 40.91 0.22 -20.95
N PRO A 701 40.32 0.40 -19.73
CA PRO A 701 39.34 -0.54 -19.19
C PRO A 701 38.13 -0.66 -20.14
N ARG A 702 37.68 -1.90 -20.36
CA ARG A 702 36.54 -2.20 -21.23
C ARG A 702 35.24 -2.23 -20.46
N VAL A 703 34.17 -1.87 -21.15
CA VAL A 703 32.78 -2.04 -20.71
C VAL A 703 31.95 -2.60 -21.84
N VAL A 704 31.18 -3.64 -21.56
CA VAL A 704 30.21 -4.17 -22.52
C VAL A 704 28.94 -3.34 -22.43
N TYR A 705 28.57 -2.65 -23.48
CA TYR A 705 27.35 -1.87 -23.56
C TYR A 705 26.24 -2.67 -24.21
N LEU A 706 25.27 -3.10 -23.40
CA LEU A 706 24.02 -3.65 -23.86
C LEU A 706 23.02 -2.52 -24.13
N ALA A 707 23.00 -2.03 -25.36
CA ALA A 707 21.96 -1.11 -25.79
C ALA A 707 20.64 -1.85 -25.99
N ALA A 708 19.62 -1.49 -25.22
CA ALA A 708 18.30 -2.12 -25.25
C ALA A 708 17.64 -1.96 -26.64
N CYS A 709 16.76 -2.90 -27.02
CA CYS A 709 16.08 -2.86 -28.31
C CYS A 709 15.29 -1.56 -28.52
N VAL A 710 14.66 -1.02 -27.45
CA VAL A 710 13.96 0.26 -27.49
C VAL A 710 14.92 1.43 -27.74
N SER A 711 16.09 1.45 -27.13
CA SER A 711 17.11 2.51 -27.32
C SER A 711 17.71 2.48 -28.71
N ARG A 712 17.81 1.29 -29.33
CA ARG A 712 18.27 1.09 -30.72
C ARG A 712 17.23 1.49 -31.75
N ALA A 713 15.94 1.52 -31.41
CA ALA A 713 14.85 1.86 -32.32
C ALA A 713 14.36 3.30 -32.15
N MET A 714 14.29 3.77 -30.91
CA MET A 714 13.60 4.99 -30.48
C MET A 714 14.59 6.06 -30.02
N GLY A 715 14.78 7.09 -30.82
CA GLY A 715 15.57 8.30 -30.51
C GLY A 715 14.80 9.28 -29.61
N PRO A 716 15.26 10.52 -29.46
CA PRO A 716 14.55 11.56 -28.73
C PRO A 716 13.15 11.81 -29.31
N ALA A 717 12.26 12.39 -28.52
CA ALA A 717 10.91 12.74 -28.95
C ALA A 717 10.93 13.86 -30.02
N PHE A 718 9.86 13.96 -30.77
CA PHE A 718 9.74 15.03 -31.78
C PHE A 718 9.80 16.42 -31.13
N GLY A 719 9.13 16.63 -30.01
CA GLY A 719 9.07 17.90 -29.28
C GLY A 719 10.33 18.22 -28.47
N ASP A 720 11.23 17.23 -28.27
CA ASP A 720 12.41 17.35 -27.43
C ASP A 720 13.48 18.27 -28.08
N GLU A 721 14.12 19.13 -27.30
CA GLU A 721 15.26 19.94 -27.76
C GLU A 721 16.53 19.09 -27.95
N GLU A 722 16.69 18.05 -27.16
CA GLU A 722 17.76 17.08 -27.30
C GLU A 722 17.58 16.25 -28.57
N ARG A 723 18.63 16.13 -29.37
CA ARG A 723 18.59 15.41 -30.67
C ARG A 723 19.49 14.18 -30.69
N GLU A 724 20.39 14.08 -29.72
CA GLU A 724 21.32 12.95 -29.68
C GLU A 724 20.63 11.72 -29.11
N PRO A 725 20.70 10.54 -29.76
CA PRO A 725 20.13 9.32 -29.22
C PRO A 725 20.80 8.87 -27.92
N LEU A 726 20.03 8.17 -27.05
CA LEU A 726 20.53 7.63 -25.79
C LEU A 726 21.79 6.76 -25.98
N LEU A 727 21.86 5.99 -27.08
CA LEU A 727 22.98 5.14 -27.40
C LEU A 727 24.28 5.95 -27.53
N ASP A 728 24.26 7.04 -28.28
CA ASP A 728 25.43 7.90 -28.50
C ASP A 728 25.79 8.69 -27.24
N LYS A 729 24.77 9.17 -26.51
CA LYS A 729 24.94 9.85 -25.23
C LYS A 729 25.62 8.95 -24.20
N THR A 730 25.18 7.69 -24.09
CA THR A 730 25.73 6.71 -23.16
C THR A 730 27.17 6.36 -23.54
N ARG A 731 27.45 6.12 -24.84
CA ARG A 731 28.82 5.85 -25.32
C ARG A 731 29.75 6.99 -24.93
N ARG A 732 29.33 8.23 -25.19
CA ARG A 732 30.13 9.42 -24.88
C ARG A 732 30.41 9.54 -23.37
N LEU A 733 29.43 9.29 -22.52
CA LEU A 733 29.60 9.30 -21.06
C LEU A 733 30.62 8.26 -20.60
N LEU A 734 30.53 7.03 -21.12
CA LEU A 734 31.46 5.95 -20.80
C LEU A 734 32.88 6.25 -21.29
N GLU A 735 33.04 6.78 -22.53
CA GLU A 735 34.30 7.22 -23.08
C GLU A 735 34.89 8.41 -22.31
N LYS A 736 34.07 9.38 -21.88
CA LYS A 736 34.45 10.49 -21.00
C LYS A 736 35.04 9.99 -19.69
N ALA A 737 34.48 8.90 -19.14
CA ALA A 737 35.01 8.26 -17.94
C ALA A 737 36.23 7.36 -18.18
N GLY A 738 36.75 7.33 -19.38
CA GLY A 738 38.00 6.59 -19.75
C GLY A 738 37.75 5.12 -20.10
N TYR A 739 36.50 4.69 -20.36
CA TYR A 739 36.20 3.32 -20.79
C TYR A 739 36.26 3.17 -22.30
N GLN A 740 36.65 1.99 -22.75
CA GLN A 740 36.48 1.51 -24.10
C GLN A 740 35.16 0.74 -24.19
N VAL A 741 34.23 1.20 -25.07
CA VAL A 741 32.89 0.62 -25.20
C VAL A 741 32.90 -0.51 -26.20
N VAL A 742 32.42 -1.69 -25.81
CA VAL A 742 32.31 -2.88 -26.65
C VAL A 742 30.84 -3.28 -26.73
N PHE A 743 30.37 -3.63 -27.92
CA PHE A 743 29.02 -4.13 -28.13
C PHE A 743 29.01 -5.66 -28.28
N PRO A 744 28.00 -6.38 -27.81
CA PRO A 744 27.84 -7.80 -28.11
C PRO A 744 27.67 -8.03 -29.62
N ASP A 745 28.18 -9.16 -30.10
CA ASP A 745 27.97 -9.57 -31.49
C ASP A 745 26.46 -9.78 -31.77
N ASN A 746 26.05 -9.55 -33.02
CA ASN A 746 24.67 -9.71 -33.49
C ASN A 746 23.63 -8.94 -32.62
N LEU A 747 24.03 -7.80 -32.08
CA LEU A 747 23.23 -6.98 -31.17
C LEU A 747 21.79 -6.74 -31.69
N ASP A 748 21.62 -6.57 -33.03
CA ASP A 748 20.30 -6.31 -33.63
C ASP A 748 19.28 -7.43 -33.39
N ASN A 749 19.72 -8.69 -33.22
CA ASN A 749 18.84 -9.82 -32.92
C ASN A 749 18.65 -10.06 -31.40
N LEU A 750 19.51 -9.48 -30.57
CA LEU A 750 19.47 -9.69 -29.12
C LEU A 750 18.34 -8.93 -28.44
N CYS A 751 17.69 -9.61 -27.49
CA CYS A 751 16.61 -9.05 -26.65
C CYS A 751 16.58 -9.74 -25.28
N CYS A 752 16.29 -8.99 -24.21
CA CYS A 752 16.11 -9.53 -22.86
C CYS A 752 14.86 -10.44 -22.69
N GLY A 753 14.00 -10.53 -23.70
CA GLY A 753 12.76 -11.32 -23.67
C GLY A 753 11.56 -10.62 -23.04
N GLN A 754 11.72 -9.45 -22.42
CA GLN A 754 10.63 -8.75 -21.73
C GLN A 754 9.38 -8.49 -22.58
N PRO A 755 9.45 -8.13 -23.87
CA PRO A 755 8.25 -7.96 -24.71
C PRO A 755 7.41 -9.25 -24.84
N PHE A 756 8.05 -10.39 -24.87
CA PHE A 756 7.39 -11.71 -24.92
C PHE A 756 6.81 -12.08 -23.55
N ALA A 757 7.59 -11.92 -22.47
CA ALA A 757 7.15 -12.20 -21.10
C ALA A 757 5.90 -11.40 -20.71
N SER A 758 5.83 -10.11 -21.07
CA SER A 758 4.67 -9.26 -20.76
C SER A 758 3.37 -9.72 -21.43
N LYS A 759 3.47 -10.43 -22.55
CA LYS A 759 2.34 -11.01 -23.30
C LYS A 759 2.04 -12.46 -22.93
N GLY A 760 2.80 -13.06 -22.01
CA GLY A 760 2.62 -14.43 -21.55
C GLY A 760 3.32 -15.50 -22.40
N TYR A 761 4.18 -15.12 -23.33
CA TYR A 761 4.99 -16.04 -24.14
C TYR A 761 6.30 -16.41 -23.42
N ALA A 762 6.18 -17.17 -22.31
CA ALA A 762 7.30 -17.46 -21.42
C ALA A 762 8.46 -18.14 -22.14
N LYS A 763 8.18 -19.19 -22.96
CA LYS A 763 9.22 -19.91 -23.70
C LYS A 763 10.03 -18.98 -24.62
N GLN A 764 9.37 -18.15 -25.42
CA GLN A 764 10.04 -17.21 -26.33
C GLN A 764 10.81 -16.13 -25.56
N ALA A 765 10.30 -15.75 -24.39
CA ALA A 765 10.96 -14.81 -23.51
C ALA A 765 12.26 -15.38 -22.94
N ASP A 766 12.24 -16.63 -22.50
CA ASP A 766 13.40 -17.30 -21.93
C ASP A 766 14.43 -17.64 -23.04
N ASP A 767 13.99 -18.17 -24.18
CA ASP A 767 14.86 -18.41 -25.33
C ASP A 767 15.66 -17.15 -25.74
N LYS A 768 15.00 -15.96 -25.75
CA LYS A 768 15.65 -14.67 -26.08
C LYS A 768 16.58 -14.17 -24.98
N ARG A 769 16.22 -14.38 -23.71
CA ARG A 769 17.08 -14.04 -22.57
C ARG A 769 18.36 -14.87 -22.62
N ASP A 770 18.25 -16.18 -22.81
CA ASP A 770 19.36 -17.11 -22.77
C ASP A 770 20.33 -16.86 -23.95
N GLU A 771 19.80 -16.56 -25.15
CA GLU A 771 20.59 -16.09 -26.30
C GLU A 771 21.40 -14.82 -25.97
N LEU A 772 20.74 -13.85 -25.27
CA LEU A 772 21.41 -12.63 -24.87
C LEU A 772 22.47 -12.86 -23.79
N LEU A 773 22.19 -13.68 -22.78
CA LEU A 773 23.17 -13.98 -21.72
C LEU A 773 24.42 -14.66 -22.27
N ALA A 774 24.27 -15.59 -23.23
CA ALA A 774 25.40 -16.21 -23.90
C ALA A 774 26.25 -15.19 -24.68
N ALA A 775 25.62 -14.27 -25.39
CA ALA A 775 26.32 -13.21 -26.11
C ALA A 775 27.04 -12.24 -25.16
N LEU A 776 26.44 -11.92 -24.00
CA LEU A 776 27.06 -11.07 -22.99
C LEU A 776 28.25 -11.75 -22.33
N LEU A 777 28.19 -13.05 -22.06
CA LEU A 777 29.29 -13.82 -21.51
C LEU A 777 30.50 -13.82 -22.46
N GLN A 778 30.25 -13.95 -23.75
CA GLN A 778 31.30 -13.88 -24.80
C GLN A 778 31.89 -12.46 -24.87
N ALA A 779 31.05 -11.43 -24.98
CA ALA A 779 31.49 -10.04 -25.11
C ALA A 779 32.29 -9.54 -23.91
N SER A 780 31.91 -10.00 -22.69
CA SER A 780 32.58 -9.66 -21.43
C SER A 780 33.83 -10.52 -21.12
N ARG A 781 34.29 -11.31 -22.07
CA ARG A 781 35.44 -12.22 -21.89
C ARG A 781 35.25 -13.16 -20.70
N GLY A 782 34.05 -13.74 -20.60
CA GLY A 782 33.71 -14.65 -19.49
C GLY A 782 33.41 -13.94 -18.16
N GLY A 783 32.97 -12.66 -18.21
CA GLY A 783 32.63 -11.87 -17.04
C GLY A 783 33.75 -10.98 -16.49
N LEU A 784 34.88 -10.88 -17.18
CA LEU A 784 35.99 -10.00 -16.78
C LEU A 784 35.65 -8.52 -16.96
N ASP A 785 34.89 -8.17 -17.99
CA ASP A 785 34.49 -6.79 -18.27
C ASP A 785 33.08 -6.55 -17.69
N PRO A 786 32.84 -5.45 -16.98
CA PRO A 786 31.48 -5.13 -16.45
C PRO A 786 30.51 -4.84 -17.61
N ILE A 787 29.23 -5.15 -17.38
CA ILE A 787 28.17 -4.96 -18.37
C ILE A 787 27.26 -3.81 -17.95
N TYR A 788 27.15 -2.80 -18.82
CA TYR A 788 26.21 -1.70 -18.69
C TYR A 788 24.98 -1.95 -19.55
N CYS A 789 23.80 -1.92 -18.97
CA CYS A 789 22.52 -1.97 -19.69
C CYS A 789 21.79 -0.62 -19.54
N ASP A 790 21.39 0.00 -20.63
CA ASP A 790 20.85 1.36 -20.65
C ASP A 790 19.39 1.49 -20.21
N THR A 791 18.75 0.40 -19.75
CA THR A 791 17.35 0.44 -19.33
C THR A 791 17.07 -0.57 -18.21
N SER A 792 16.52 -0.06 -17.10
CA SER A 792 16.28 -0.86 -15.89
C SER A 792 15.33 -2.06 -16.09
N PRO A 793 14.26 -2.04 -16.94
CA PRO A 793 13.43 -3.22 -17.17
C PRO A 793 14.18 -4.40 -17.80
N CYS A 794 15.14 -4.13 -18.72
CA CYS A 794 15.97 -5.18 -19.30
C CYS A 794 16.94 -5.73 -18.25
N THR A 795 17.60 -4.86 -17.49
CA THR A 795 18.50 -5.27 -16.39
C THR A 795 17.75 -6.17 -15.40
N LEU A 796 16.58 -5.74 -14.93
CA LEU A 796 15.77 -6.54 -14.00
C LEU A 796 15.46 -7.94 -14.55
N ARG A 797 15.03 -8.03 -15.81
CA ARG A 797 14.70 -9.33 -16.44
C ARG A 797 15.91 -10.25 -16.55
N LEU A 798 17.08 -9.68 -16.85
CA LEU A 798 18.33 -10.46 -16.95
C LEU A 798 18.80 -10.92 -15.58
N VAL A 799 18.84 -10.04 -14.60
CA VAL A 799 19.29 -10.35 -13.22
C VAL A 799 18.37 -11.39 -12.56
N GLN A 800 17.06 -11.31 -12.77
CA GLN A 800 16.10 -12.30 -12.23
C GLN A 800 16.25 -13.71 -12.85
N GLY A 801 16.81 -13.82 -14.03
CA GLY A 801 17.06 -15.12 -14.70
C GLY A 801 18.53 -15.45 -14.85
N LEU A 802 19.40 -14.83 -14.03
CA LEU A 802 20.83 -15.00 -14.11
C LEU A 802 21.31 -16.11 -13.17
N ASP A 803 21.69 -17.25 -13.73
CA ASP A 803 22.26 -18.38 -12.98
C ASP A 803 23.80 -18.37 -12.97
N ASP A 804 24.44 -17.54 -13.81
CA ASP A 804 25.88 -17.47 -13.91
C ASP A 804 26.46 -16.30 -13.08
N PRO A 805 27.14 -16.58 -11.96
CA PRO A 805 27.69 -15.56 -11.06
C PRO A 805 28.82 -14.73 -11.66
N ARG A 806 29.37 -15.14 -12.81
CA ARG A 806 30.44 -14.40 -13.51
C ARG A 806 29.92 -13.12 -14.16
N LEU A 807 28.63 -13.08 -14.55
CA LEU A 807 28.05 -11.93 -15.22
C LEU A 807 27.63 -10.86 -14.23
N GLN A 808 28.20 -9.68 -14.32
CA GLN A 808 27.81 -8.49 -13.54
C GLN A 808 27.08 -7.50 -14.44
N ILE A 809 25.75 -7.57 -14.47
CA ILE A 809 24.90 -6.70 -15.28
C ILE A 809 24.35 -5.57 -14.41
N HIS A 810 24.65 -4.34 -14.78
CA HIS A 810 24.29 -3.14 -14.06
C HIS A 810 23.34 -2.27 -14.89
N ASP A 811 22.31 -1.74 -14.23
CA ASP A 811 21.50 -0.65 -14.77
C ASP A 811 22.27 0.68 -14.76
N PRO A 812 21.77 1.76 -15.38
CA PRO A 812 22.47 3.04 -15.43
C PRO A 812 22.85 3.58 -14.05
N VAL A 813 21.98 3.45 -13.06
CA VAL A 813 22.18 3.99 -11.70
C VAL A 813 23.32 3.28 -11.00
N LYS A 814 23.24 1.96 -10.95
CA LYS A 814 24.24 1.11 -10.30
C LYS A 814 25.59 1.24 -10.97
N PHE A 815 25.64 1.24 -12.31
CA PHE A 815 26.90 1.36 -13.04
C PHE A 815 27.59 2.71 -12.79
N ILE A 816 26.83 3.81 -12.89
CA ILE A 816 27.40 5.15 -12.66
C ILE A 816 27.96 5.25 -11.25
N ARG A 817 27.22 4.76 -10.25
CA ARG A 817 27.67 4.76 -8.86
C ARG A 817 28.92 3.91 -8.61
N SER A 818 28.97 2.72 -9.16
CA SER A 818 30.06 1.76 -8.88
C SER A 818 31.31 1.99 -9.71
N HIS A 819 31.19 2.60 -10.90
CA HIS A 819 32.27 2.65 -11.87
C HIS A 819 32.62 4.06 -12.37
N LEU A 820 31.72 5.05 -12.26
CA LEU A 820 31.95 6.37 -12.85
C LEU A 820 32.13 7.48 -11.82
N LEU A 821 31.64 7.37 -10.58
CA LEU A 821 31.74 8.46 -9.59
C LEU A 821 33.17 8.92 -9.31
N ASP A 822 34.12 7.99 -9.27
CA ASP A 822 35.52 8.30 -9.02
C ASP A 822 36.28 8.82 -10.25
N ARG A 823 35.63 8.73 -11.43
CA ARG A 823 36.22 9.10 -12.73
C ARG A 823 35.67 10.42 -13.27
N LEU A 824 34.53 10.87 -12.76
CA LEU A 824 33.84 12.08 -13.18
C LEU A 824 33.78 13.11 -12.06
N GLU A 825 33.92 14.39 -12.45
CA GLU A 825 33.65 15.55 -11.59
C GLU A 825 32.27 16.07 -11.91
N PHE A 826 31.39 16.18 -10.87
CA PHE A 826 30.03 16.67 -11.01
C PHE A 826 29.97 18.17 -10.78
N ILE A 827 29.30 18.89 -11.66
CA ILE A 827 29.04 20.33 -11.59
C ILE A 827 27.53 20.51 -11.57
N PRO A 828 26.89 20.56 -10.36
CA PRO A 828 25.44 20.60 -10.25
C PRO A 828 24.83 21.83 -10.90
N GLN A 829 23.71 21.66 -11.60
CA GLN A 829 22.87 22.75 -12.11
C GLN A 829 21.92 23.28 -11.03
N ASP A 830 21.39 24.51 -11.22
CA ASP A 830 20.45 25.12 -10.29
C ASP A 830 18.97 24.79 -10.59
N LYS A 831 18.68 24.21 -11.77
CA LYS A 831 17.33 23.90 -12.23
C LYS A 831 16.76 22.69 -11.49
N PRO A 832 15.50 22.76 -10.99
CA PRO A 832 14.85 21.60 -10.39
C PRO A 832 14.62 20.50 -11.43
N VAL A 833 14.86 19.24 -11.02
CA VAL A 833 14.73 18.05 -11.87
C VAL A 833 13.71 17.09 -11.28
N ALA A 834 12.70 16.73 -12.07
CA ALA A 834 11.72 15.72 -11.68
C ALA A 834 12.31 14.30 -11.83
N VAL A 835 12.15 13.46 -10.82
CA VAL A 835 12.65 12.08 -10.83
C VAL A 835 11.51 11.09 -10.80
N HIS A 836 11.40 10.28 -11.84
CA HIS A 836 10.50 9.13 -11.82
C HIS A 836 11.27 7.84 -11.55
N VAL A 837 11.09 7.29 -10.36
CA VAL A 837 11.64 5.99 -9.98
C VAL A 837 10.79 4.89 -10.61
N THR A 838 11.32 4.24 -11.64
CA THR A 838 10.58 3.19 -12.37
C THR A 838 10.32 1.97 -11.48
N CYS A 839 9.28 1.19 -11.81
CA CYS A 839 9.01 -0.08 -11.12
C CYS A 839 10.20 -1.03 -11.15
N SER A 840 10.96 -1.07 -12.26
CA SER A 840 12.17 -1.90 -12.37
C SER A 840 13.30 -1.41 -11.47
N THR A 841 13.51 -0.10 -11.36
CA THR A 841 14.50 0.48 -10.42
C THR A 841 14.14 0.16 -8.97
N GLN A 842 12.84 0.20 -8.62
CA GLN A 842 12.37 -0.22 -7.30
C GLN A 842 12.67 -1.71 -7.03
N HIS A 843 12.41 -2.59 -8.00
CA HIS A 843 12.73 -4.02 -7.88
C HIS A 843 14.22 -4.32 -7.79
N LEU A 844 15.06 -3.50 -8.42
CA LEU A 844 16.52 -3.61 -8.33
C LEU A 844 17.08 -3.08 -6.99
N GLY A 845 16.25 -2.42 -6.17
CA GLY A 845 16.69 -1.81 -4.90
C GLY A 845 17.46 -0.49 -5.08
N GLU A 846 17.42 0.11 -6.26
CA GLU A 846 18.21 1.30 -6.61
C GLU A 846 17.41 2.62 -6.52
N SER A 847 16.27 2.63 -5.82
CA SER A 847 15.41 3.83 -5.71
C SER A 847 16.12 5.02 -5.08
N GLN A 848 16.68 4.85 -3.89
CA GLN A 848 17.40 5.91 -3.18
C GLN A 848 18.67 6.29 -3.94
N ALA A 849 19.33 5.32 -4.52
CA ALA A 849 20.52 5.53 -5.31
C ALA A 849 20.30 6.43 -6.55
N LEU A 850 19.15 6.30 -7.21
CA LEU A 850 18.76 7.20 -8.30
C LEU A 850 18.52 8.62 -7.78
N ILE A 851 17.84 8.78 -6.68
CA ILE A 851 17.57 10.08 -6.04
C ILE A 851 18.89 10.75 -5.65
N ASP A 852 19.79 10.02 -4.99
CA ASP A 852 21.10 10.52 -4.57
C ASP A 852 21.99 10.90 -5.77
N LEU A 853 21.93 10.11 -6.84
CA LEU A 853 22.67 10.41 -8.08
C LEU A 853 22.16 11.70 -8.71
N VAL A 854 20.85 11.90 -8.81
CA VAL A 854 20.28 13.14 -9.33
C VAL A 854 20.57 14.32 -8.41
N GLY A 855 20.59 14.14 -7.09
CA GLY A 855 21.00 15.14 -6.11
C GLY A 855 22.46 15.59 -6.24
N ARG A 856 23.33 14.79 -6.92
CA ARG A 856 24.67 15.25 -7.34
C ARG A 856 24.66 16.10 -8.62
N CYS A 857 23.58 16.00 -9.39
CA CYS A 857 23.45 16.69 -10.68
C CYS A 857 22.68 18.02 -10.58
N THR A 858 21.83 18.17 -9.57
CA THR A 858 21.03 19.36 -9.35
C THR A 858 20.92 19.68 -7.87
N ARG A 859 20.65 20.95 -7.55
CA ARG A 859 20.41 21.37 -6.17
C ARG A 859 19.01 21.05 -5.68
N GLU A 860 18.05 20.85 -6.59
CA GLU A 860 16.65 20.56 -6.24
C GLU A 860 16.15 19.33 -6.99
N VAL A 861 15.77 18.31 -6.23
CA VAL A 861 15.21 17.05 -6.74
C VAL A 861 13.73 17.01 -6.37
N VAL A 862 12.87 16.85 -7.39
CA VAL A 862 11.42 16.75 -7.24
C VAL A 862 10.95 15.32 -7.50
N ILE A 863 10.36 14.69 -6.50
CA ILE A 863 9.77 13.35 -6.65
C ILE A 863 8.25 13.55 -6.75
N PRO A 864 7.63 13.29 -7.92
CA PRO A 864 6.19 13.47 -8.10
C PRO A 864 5.38 12.60 -7.15
N GLU A 865 4.58 13.25 -6.32
CA GLU A 865 3.79 12.57 -5.29
C GLU A 865 2.69 11.69 -5.91
N GLY A 866 2.49 10.49 -5.37
CA GLY A 866 1.45 9.56 -5.83
C GLY A 866 1.74 8.85 -7.16
N ILE A 867 2.85 9.14 -7.83
CA ILE A 867 3.24 8.52 -9.10
C ILE A 867 4.17 7.33 -8.84
N HIS A 868 3.61 6.16 -8.58
CA HIS A 868 4.38 4.93 -8.33
C HIS A 868 4.77 4.18 -9.61
N CYS A 869 3.97 4.31 -10.66
CA CYS A 869 4.18 3.67 -11.96
C CYS A 869 3.64 4.58 -13.07
N CYS A 870 4.35 4.67 -14.17
CA CYS A 870 3.88 5.46 -15.32
C CYS A 870 2.66 4.83 -16.04
N GLY A 871 2.32 3.56 -15.79
CA GLY A 871 1.24 2.87 -16.50
C GLY A 871 1.53 2.50 -17.95
N PHE A 872 2.68 2.91 -18.53
CA PHE A 872 3.03 2.65 -19.92
C PHE A 872 3.36 1.18 -20.20
N ALA A 873 4.03 0.49 -19.25
CA ALA A 873 4.25 -0.96 -19.22
C ALA A 873 4.68 -1.57 -20.57
N GLY A 874 5.68 -0.98 -21.20
CA GLY A 874 6.22 -1.42 -22.49
C GLY A 874 5.39 -0.96 -23.68
N ASP A 875 4.34 -1.66 -24.05
CA ASP A 875 3.45 -1.33 -25.18
C ASP A 875 2.04 -0.89 -24.75
N LYS A 876 1.72 -0.97 -23.45
CA LYS A 876 0.38 -0.60 -22.94
C LYS A 876 0.05 0.87 -23.19
N GLY A 877 1.04 1.77 -23.11
CA GLY A 877 0.83 3.17 -23.48
C GLY A 877 0.34 3.35 -24.91
N PHE A 878 0.60 2.41 -25.81
CA PHE A 878 0.10 2.44 -27.18
C PHE A 878 -1.20 1.65 -27.37
N THR A 879 -1.42 0.58 -26.62
CA THR A 879 -2.56 -0.35 -26.78
C THR A 879 -3.69 -0.13 -25.77
N THR A 880 -3.40 0.52 -24.64
CA THR A 880 -4.31 0.82 -23.54
C THR A 880 -3.92 2.20 -22.97
N PRO A 881 -3.95 3.28 -23.81
CA PRO A 881 -3.42 4.60 -23.44
C PRO A 881 -4.14 5.22 -22.22
N GLU A 882 -5.38 4.84 -21.96
CA GLU A 882 -6.14 5.26 -20.80
C GLU A 882 -5.48 4.83 -19.46
N LEU A 883 -4.76 3.73 -19.44
CA LEU A 883 -4.01 3.29 -18.24
C LEU A 883 -2.85 4.26 -17.94
N ASN A 884 -2.12 4.67 -18.97
CA ASN A 884 -1.02 5.64 -18.85
C ASN A 884 -1.55 7.02 -18.44
N ALA A 885 -2.57 7.53 -19.13
CA ALA A 885 -3.20 8.81 -18.82
C ALA A 885 -3.76 8.85 -17.38
N HIS A 886 -4.44 7.77 -16.96
CA HIS A 886 -4.98 7.69 -15.61
C HIS A 886 -3.88 7.64 -14.54
N SER A 887 -2.83 6.87 -14.77
CA SER A 887 -1.71 6.74 -13.83
C SER A 887 -0.94 8.04 -13.63
N LEU A 888 -0.89 8.89 -14.66
CA LEU A 888 -0.13 10.14 -14.68
C LEU A 888 -1.01 11.42 -14.61
N ARG A 889 -2.30 11.28 -14.25
CA ARG A 889 -3.26 12.40 -14.25
C ARG A 889 -2.88 13.58 -13.36
N SER A 890 -2.10 13.35 -12.29
CA SER A 890 -1.61 14.39 -11.39
C SER A 890 -0.16 14.81 -11.66
N LEU A 891 0.51 14.20 -12.66
CA LEU A 891 1.93 14.44 -12.89
C LEU A 891 2.21 15.89 -13.27
N LYS A 892 1.41 16.47 -14.17
CA LYS A 892 1.62 17.83 -14.66
C LYS A 892 1.66 18.87 -13.55
N ASP A 893 0.74 18.77 -12.60
CA ASP A 893 0.68 19.68 -11.45
C ASP A 893 1.85 19.46 -10.50
N ALA A 894 2.25 18.18 -10.30
CA ALA A 894 3.34 17.84 -9.42
C ALA A 894 4.73 18.29 -9.91
N VAL A 895 4.90 18.51 -11.23
CA VAL A 895 6.19 18.87 -11.84
C VAL A 895 6.18 20.24 -12.52
N GLN A 896 5.16 21.08 -12.28
CA GLN A 896 4.98 22.35 -12.96
C GLN A 896 6.15 23.35 -12.80
N PHE A 897 6.99 23.16 -11.75
CA PHE A 897 8.16 23.98 -11.49
C PHE A 897 9.46 23.38 -12.07
N CYS A 898 9.39 22.18 -12.65
CA CYS A 898 10.53 21.53 -13.25
C CYS A 898 10.62 21.85 -14.76
N GLU A 899 11.83 21.99 -15.26
CA GLU A 899 12.04 22.17 -16.71
C GLU A 899 12.28 20.84 -17.42
N GLU A 900 12.73 19.81 -16.69
CA GLU A 900 13.02 18.49 -17.20
C GLU A 900 12.76 17.41 -16.14
N GLY A 901 12.61 16.18 -16.62
CA GLY A 901 12.51 15.00 -15.78
C GLY A 901 13.47 13.89 -16.21
N VAL A 902 13.80 13.02 -15.28
CA VAL A 902 14.65 11.84 -15.54
C VAL A 902 13.94 10.53 -15.17
N SER A 903 14.28 9.50 -15.94
CA SER A 903 13.80 8.14 -15.73
C SER A 903 14.90 7.14 -16.11
N THR A 904 14.62 5.84 -15.96
CA THR A 904 15.55 4.75 -16.31
C THR A 904 14.94 3.79 -17.33
N SER A 905 13.89 4.22 -18.02
CA SER A 905 13.18 3.39 -19.01
C SER A 905 12.59 4.23 -20.13
N ARG A 906 13.01 3.97 -21.38
CA ARG A 906 12.58 4.73 -22.55
C ARG A 906 11.07 4.77 -22.75
N THR A 907 10.36 3.68 -22.49
CA THR A 907 8.90 3.66 -22.62
C THR A 907 8.20 4.46 -21.53
N CYS A 908 8.76 4.51 -20.31
CA CYS A 908 8.24 5.40 -19.26
C CYS A 908 8.42 6.87 -19.66
N GLU A 909 9.60 7.24 -20.21
CA GLU A 909 9.91 8.60 -20.66
C GLU A 909 8.85 9.14 -21.64
N ILE A 910 8.38 8.29 -22.57
CA ILE A 910 7.33 8.68 -23.55
C ILE A 910 6.07 9.12 -22.82
N GLY A 911 5.54 8.26 -21.94
CA GLY A 911 4.30 8.56 -21.23
C GLY A 911 4.43 9.72 -20.23
N LEU A 912 5.58 9.78 -19.54
CA LEU A 912 5.87 10.86 -18.58
C LEU A 912 5.96 12.22 -19.30
N SER A 913 6.61 12.30 -20.46
CA SER A 913 6.69 13.53 -21.24
C SER A 913 5.33 13.94 -21.78
N GLU A 914 4.50 12.98 -22.25
CA GLU A 914 3.17 13.24 -22.78
C GLU A 914 2.23 13.85 -21.73
N HIS A 915 2.28 13.37 -20.50
CA HIS A 915 1.35 13.78 -19.46
C HIS A 915 1.94 14.78 -18.46
N GLY A 916 3.29 14.90 -18.38
CA GLY A 916 3.97 15.81 -17.46
C GLY A 916 4.08 17.25 -17.97
N GLY A 917 4.02 17.46 -19.30
CA GLY A 917 4.22 18.77 -19.91
C GLY A 917 5.67 19.25 -19.88
N ILE A 918 6.62 18.39 -19.48
CA ILE A 918 8.08 18.58 -19.54
C ILE A 918 8.72 17.36 -20.20
N ASP A 919 9.92 17.51 -20.73
CA ASP A 919 10.65 16.39 -21.34
C ASP A 919 11.27 15.50 -20.28
N TYR A 920 10.88 14.21 -20.29
CA TYR A 920 11.54 13.17 -19.51
C TYR A 920 12.55 12.42 -20.35
N ARG A 921 13.77 12.29 -19.83
CA ARG A 921 14.90 11.62 -20.50
C ARG A 921 15.56 10.59 -19.61
N GLY A 922 16.37 9.71 -20.21
CA GLY A 922 17.24 8.81 -19.45
C GLY A 922 18.20 9.60 -18.55
N VAL A 923 18.42 9.13 -17.32
CA VAL A 923 19.30 9.79 -16.33
C VAL A 923 20.68 10.11 -16.88
N VAL A 924 21.16 9.35 -17.87
CA VAL A 924 22.45 9.54 -18.56
C VAL A 924 22.57 10.92 -19.23
N TYR A 925 21.49 11.46 -19.77
CA TYR A 925 21.51 12.79 -20.38
C TYR A 925 21.85 13.88 -19.36
N LEU A 926 21.28 13.82 -18.18
CA LEU A 926 21.56 14.73 -17.08
C LEU A 926 23.01 14.56 -16.61
N VAL A 927 23.43 13.31 -16.33
CA VAL A 927 24.79 13.01 -15.84
C VAL A 927 25.84 13.46 -16.86
N ASP A 928 25.65 13.16 -18.16
CA ASP A 928 26.61 13.57 -19.21
C ASP A 928 26.75 15.10 -19.28
N ARG A 929 25.65 15.83 -19.18
CA ARG A 929 25.64 17.30 -19.26
C ARG A 929 26.37 17.98 -18.11
N VAL A 930 26.21 17.46 -16.89
CA VAL A 930 26.74 18.07 -15.67
C VAL A 930 28.06 17.46 -15.17
N THR A 931 28.73 16.65 -16.00
CA THR A 931 30.00 16.04 -15.60
C THR A 931 31.13 16.32 -16.57
N GLN A 932 32.34 16.32 -16.02
CA GLN A 932 33.61 16.37 -16.76
C GLN A 932 34.49 15.21 -16.32
N ALA A 933 35.45 14.81 -17.19
CA ALA A 933 36.45 13.82 -16.81
C ALA A 933 37.33 14.38 -15.68
N LYS A 934 37.56 13.59 -14.62
CA LYS A 934 38.49 14.00 -13.57
C LYS A 934 39.87 14.23 -14.12
N GLY A 935 40.49 15.40 -13.85
CA GLY A 935 41.81 15.76 -14.33
C GLY A 935 41.81 16.40 -15.71
N ALA A 936 40.68 16.65 -16.34
CA ALA A 936 40.61 17.48 -17.53
C ALA A 936 41.03 18.93 -17.18
N PRO A 937 41.88 19.61 -17.97
CA PRO A 937 42.20 21.01 -17.71
C PRO A 937 40.89 21.84 -17.76
N ARG A 938 40.73 22.73 -16.80
CA ARG A 938 39.57 23.66 -16.72
C ARG A 938 39.61 24.65 -17.85
#